data_f0b816a4226d1c055ce4d2917a6bc04a
#
_entry.id   f0b816a4226d1c055ce4d2917a6bc04a
#
_cell.length_a   1.000
_cell.length_b   1.000
_cell.length_c   1.000
_cell.angle_alpha   90.00
_cell.angle_beta   90.00
_cell.angle_gamma   90.00
#
_symmetry.space_group_name_H-M   'P 1'
#
loop_
_entity.id
_entity.type
_entity.pdbx_description
1 polymer ?
#
loop_
_entity_poly.entity_id
_entity_poly.type
_entity_poly.pdbx_seq_one_letter_code
_entity_poly.pdbx_strand_id
1 'polypeptide(L)'
;MRSLRQIASESALSIEQLRRIEDIIISRGNYSKTVVREEIDWFCTGLGMNPYYFETTPLKTIANHIEAVKAAEIMASVQKEKNIKIDLATERKDEAIYLVDDYHYRALEVEKRIEKKYPNFRLESHRTLGKALGLEHLRMYLVYRPRFSKEKVDPEETDLKRIACKDFLKTAMPETLQRYQGIINKSRGWETPLIEMTRKKEPRELRFMIAVKRDSGCCFFSNISDVIHSHGLVSTRKYVEQFANGKTVYAFYVADIEDERKIQRMVEDISLIYVIPESPLSPLFRNGKLNAQETVFGVSAWSFAHQFLTEYNEEYTKLLKVLKDSPELLRLTGTLKTKLAKETYDEARIWEALVNHHQLLKKAFSLFNKKFNPSLKAHDIQKQRDELEKEIGRKTSVEVERNIFRAVLLFIEMILRTNFYKEEKTSVAFMYSPDYLNEVDYPVKPFGIFHVISMELRGFHIRFRDIARGGVRIVRSQTFQNFLNNSDFIFDENYNLALTQQMKNKDIPEGGSKGTILLSWEAQDQGEGAFKKYVNGLLDLLLPDKDIVNYYEEEVILFLGPDEGTADLMAWAAKRAKVHEYPYWKAFSTGKPQEMGGIPHDLYGMTTNSIHEYVLKILEKKGLKEAQITKVMTGGPDGDLGSNEILISKDKILALIDGSGVLYDPKGINRVELNRLARKRKMVENFNKQLISPKGFLVTMKDRNLTLPDGEKVVSGLEFRNSFHLHPQFKADLFIPCGGRPASININNWTELIDARGGPRFKFIVEGANLFLTQAARLRLEEKGVIIYKDASANKGGVTSSSLEVFVSLALTDEEYEELMCVKDRVVPVFRQKYIQGILEIIRQNARLEFEVIWKENALKNIPRSTLSDLISGKINQIKDAIYSSELFSDEELFGKVIKCCCPEVLIQQIGFEKILERVPLSYLKAIFASRLASRYVYRYGLDANEVDFFEFIKEYK
;
A
#
# COMPACT_ATOMS: atom_id res chain seq x y z
N MET A 1 -8.88 -26.37 -58.94
CA MET A 1 -7.68 -25.76 -58.28
C MET A 1 -7.36 -24.44 -58.99
N ARG A 2 -7.47 -23.31 -58.27
CA ARG A 2 -7.16 -22.00 -58.82
C ARG A 2 -5.65 -21.82 -59.07
N SER A 3 -5.30 -21.10 -60.14
CA SER A 3 -3.91 -20.71 -60.36
C SER A 3 -3.47 -19.62 -59.42
N LEU A 4 -2.15 -19.49 -59.13
CA LEU A 4 -1.63 -18.36 -58.31
C LEU A 4 -2.00 -17.01 -58.88
N ARG A 5 -2.20 -16.89 -60.21
CA ARG A 5 -2.69 -15.65 -60.83
C ARG A 5 -4.13 -15.31 -60.41
N GLN A 6 -5.02 -16.31 -60.35
CA GLN A 6 -6.38 -16.11 -59.90
C GLN A 6 -6.47 -15.77 -58.42
N ILE A 7 -5.63 -16.42 -57.59
CA ILE A 7 -5.57 -16.13 -56.16
C ILE A 7 -5.06 -14.69 -55.94
N ALA A 8 -4.02 -14.28 -56.69
CA ALA A 8 -3.45 -12.93 -56.56
C ALA A 8 -4.42 -11.83 -56.98
N SER A 9 -5.35 -12.10 -57.92
CA SER A 9 -6.35 -11.09 -58.35
C SER A 9 -7.43 -10.83 -57.30
N GLU A 10 -7.59 -11.72 -56.32
CA GLU A 10 -8.62 -11.66 -55.27
C GLU A 10 -8.02 -11.50 -53.86
N SER A 11 -6.68 -11.55 -53.73
CA SER A 11 -5.98 -11.40 -52.47
C SER A 11 -5.09 -10.15 -52.42
N ALA A 12 -4.65 -9.74 -51.25
CA ALA A 12 -3.69 -8.64 -51.08
C ALA A 12 -2.23 -9.04 -51.39
N LEU A 13 -1.96 -10.28 -51.82
CA LEU A 13 -0.61 -10.79 -52.09
C LEU A 13 -0.31 -10.88 -53.59
N SER A 14 0.88 -10.51 -54.01
CA SER A 14 1.36 -10.65 -55.37
C SER A 14 1.61 -12.12 -55.72
N ILE A 15 1.66 -12.46 -57.04
CA ILE A 15 1.95 -13.80 -57.53
C ILE A 15 3.32 -14.29 -57.00
N GLU A 16 4.31 -13.42 -56.91
CA GLU A 16 5.65 -13.76 -56.41
C GLU A 16 5.61 -14.10 -54.91
N GLN A 17 4.87 -13.30 -54.13
CA GLN A 17 4.68 -13.57 -52.71
C GLN A 17 3.96 -14.91 -52.46
N LEU A 18 2.90 -15.19 -53.20
CA LEU A 18 2.15 -16.45 -53.13
C LEU A 18 3.05 -17.64 -53.51
N ARG A 19 3.90 -17.51 -54.54
CA ARG A 19 4.85 -18.55 -54.92
C ARG A 19 5.88 -18.82 -53.84
N ARG A 20 6.41 -17.78 -53.19
CA ARG A 20 7.32 -17.90 -52.05
C ARG A 20 6.69 -18.62 -50.88
N ILE A 21 5.41 -18.30 -50.56
CA ILE A 21 4.67 -19.01 -49.50
C ILE A 21 4.52 -20.49 -49.86
N GLU A 22 4.12 -20.80 -51.11
CA GLU A 22 4.02 -22.19 -51.61
C GLU A 22 5.33 -22.93 -51.45
N ASP A 23 6.44 -22.36 -51.89
CA ASP A 23 7.78 -22.97 -51.82
C ASP A 23 8.24 -23.22 -50.37
N ILE A 24 7.95 -22.28 -49.48
CA ILE A 24 8.25 -22.46 -48.04
C ILE A 24 7.51 -23.65 -47.47
N ILE A 25 6.20 -23.79 -47.72
CA ILE A 25 5.39 -24.88 -47.18
C ILE A 25 5.83 -26.23 -47.81
N ILE A 26 6.02 -26.26 -49.12
CA ILE A 26 6.44 -27.49 -49.85
C ILE A 26 7.83 -27.95 -49.36
N SER A 27 8.76 -27.03 -49.13
CA SER A 27 10.11 -27.37 -48.69
C SER A 27 10.16 -28.12 -47.35
N ARG A 28 9.08 -28.02 -46.54
CA ARG A 28 8.96 -28.73 -45.25
C ARG A 28 8.46 -30.17 -45.40
N GLY A 29 7.92 -30.55 -46.55
CA GLY A 29 7.56 -31.92 -46.90
C GLY A 29 6.32 -32.49 -46.20
N ASN A 30 5.53 -31.67 -45.49
CA ASN A 30 4.38 -32.14 -44.73
C ASN A 30 3.12 -32.37 -45.56
N TYR A 31 3.00 -31.70 -46.72
CA TYR A 31 1.79 -31.71 -47.56
C TYR A 31 2.14 -31.79 -49.04
N SER A 32 1.22 -32.41 -49.84
CA SER A 32 1.34 -32.39 -51.30
C SER A 32 1.14 -30.99 -51.87
N LYS A 33 1.75 -30.72 -53.02
CA LYS A 33 1.63 -29.43 -53.73
C LYS A 33 0.16 -29.02 -53.99
N THR A 34 -0.71 -29.99 -54.27
CA THR A 34 -2.12 -29.78 -54.46
C THR A 34 -2.78 -29.25 -53.19
N VAL A 35 -2.57 -29.92 -52.06
CA VAL A 35 -3.10 -29.52 -50.78
C VAL A 35 -2.59 -28.14 -50.37
N VAL A 36 -1.29 -27.87 -50.53
CA VAL A 36 -0.68 -26.59 -50.22
C VAL A 36 -1.36 -25.44 -50.99
N ARG A 37 -1.67 -25.66 -52.27
CA ARG A 37 -2.30 -24.65 -53.14
C ARG A 37 -3.77 -24.42 -52.77
N GLU A 38 -4.49 -25.44 -52.42
CA GLU A 38 -5.89 -25.31 -51.94
C GLU A 38 -5.93 -24.55 -50.60
N GLU A 39 -4.99 -24.80 -49.71
CA GLU A 39 -4.94 -24.07 -48.44
C GLU A 39 -4.53 -22.60 -48.61
N ILE A 40 -3.56 -22.33 -49.50
CA ILE A 40 -3.21 -20.94 -49.83
C ILE A 40 -4.40 -20.21 -50.42
N ASP A 41 -5.14 -20.81 -51.35
CA ASP A 41 -6.33 -20.23 -51.93
C ASP A 41 -7.38 -19.92 -50.87
N TRP A 42 -7.72 -20.90 -50.06
CA TRP A 42 -8.69 -20.74 -48.99
C TRP A 42 -8.26 -19.72 -47.98
N PHE A 43 -7.00 -19.73 -47.49
CA PHE A 43 -6.50 -18.80 -46.50
C PHE A 43 -6.49 -17.37 -47.03
N CYS A 44 -6.09 -17.16 -48.28
CA CYS A 44 -5.94 -15.81 -48.85
C CYS A 44 -7.26 -15.21 -49.38
N THR A 45 -8.20 -16.05 -49.82
CA THR A 45 -9.45 -15.56 -50.48
C THR A 45 -10.71 -16.00 -49.74
N GLY A 46 -10.72 -17.20 -49.16
CA GLY A 46 -11.90 -17.82 -48.52
C GLY A 46 -12.06 -17.49 -47.03
N LEU A 47 -10.98 -17.29 -46.32
CA LEU A 47 -11.01 -17.01 -44.88
C LEU A 47 -11.45 -15.59 -44.55
N GLY A 48 -11.41 -14.65 -45.51
CA GLY A 48 -11.82 -13.27 -45.30
C GLY A 48 -10.89 -12.51 -44.29
N MET A 49 -9.61 -12.78 -44.33
CA MET A 49 -8.64 -12.04 -43.52
C MET A 49 -8.54 -10.57 -43.99
N ASN A 50 -8.33 -9.68 -43.01
CA ASN A 50 -8.15 -8.27 -43.35
C ASN A 50 -6.89 -8.07 -44.23
N PRO A 51 -6.98 -7.31 -45.36
CA PRO A 51 -5.81 -7.06 -46.23
C PRO A 51 -4.56 -6.57 -45.49
N TYR A 52 -4.73 -5.77 -44.47
CA TYR A 52 -3.62 -5.26 -43.63
C TYR A 52 -2.77 -6.37 -42.99
N TYR A 53 -3.37 -7.54 -42.71
CA TYR A 53 -2.61 -8.69 -42.24
C TYR A 53 -1.57 -9.16 -43.26
N PHE A 54 -1.94 -9.24 -44.53
CA PHE A 54 -1.04 -9.67 -45.59
C PHE A 54 0.03 -8.62 -45.92
N GLU A 55 -0.27 -7.35 -45.73
CA GLU A 55 0.66 -6.23 -45.94
C GLU A 55 1.76 -6.17 -44.88
N THR A 56 1.43 -6.55 -43.64
CA THR A 56 2.32 -6.37 -42.47
C THR A 56 3.00 -7.63 -41.99
N THR A 57 2.49 -8.81 -42.38
CA THR A 57 2.99 -10.09 -41.88
C THR A 57 4.07 -10.67 -42.81
N PRO A 58 5.24 -11.09 -42.30
CA PRO A 58 6.27 -11.73 -43.09
C PRO A 58 5.77 -13.03 -43.76
N LEU A 59 6.17 -13.28 -45.03
CA LEU A 59 5.71 -14.44 -45.81
C LEU A 59 5.95 -15.78 -45.11
N LYS A 60 7.08 -15.93 -44.41
CA LYS A 60 7.37 -17.11 -43.60
C LYS A 60 6.36 -17.31 -42.46
N THR A 61 5.90 -16.23 -41.84
CA THR A 61 4.89 -16.26 -40.80
C THR A 61 3.52 -16.61 -41.40
N ILE A 62 3.15 -16.04 -42.56
CA ILE A 62 1.94 -16.44 -43.29
C ILE A 62 1.95 -17.94 -43.61
N ALA A 63 3.08 -18.49 -44.11
CA ALA A 63 3.22 -19.92 -44.37
C ALA A 63 3.02 -20.76 -43.10
N ASN A 64 3.57 -20.33 -41.97
CA ASN A 64 3.35 -20.97 -40.66
C ASN A 64 1.86 -20.97 -40.24
N HIS A 65 1.17 -19.88 -40.50
CA HIS A 65 -0.24 -19.73 -40.12
C HIS A 65 -1.13 -20.63 -41.02
N ILE A 66 -0.84 -20.75 -42.33
CA ILE A 66 -1.54 -21.65 -43.24
C ILE A 66 -1.38 -23.11 -42.79
N GLU A 67 -0.14 -23.56 -42.46
CA GLU A 67 0.10 -24.92 -41.94
C GLU A 67 -0.61 -25.14 -40.61
N ALA A 68 -0.61 -24.16 -39.71
CA ALA A 68 -1.28 -24.26 -38.42
C ALA A 68 -2.80 -24.41 -38.55
N VAL A 69 -3.43 -23.66 -39.48
CA VAL A 69 -4.86 -23.77 -39.78
C VAL A 69 -5.18 -25.12 -40.33
N LYS A 70 -4.36 -25.64 -41.33
CA LYS A 70 -4.57 -26.98 -41.89
C LYS A 70 -4.45 -28.09 -40.85
N ALA A 71 -3.50 -27.98 -39.95
CA ALA A 71 -3.37 -28.93 -38.84
C ALA A 71 -4.63 -28.94 -37.95
N ALA A 72 -5.24 -27.75 -37.70
CA ALA A 72 -6.49 -27.64 -36.95
C ALA A 72 -7.67 -28.32 -37.66
N GLU A 73 -7.78 -28.11 -38.98
CA GLU A 73 -8.84 -28.75 -39.80
C GLU A 73 -8.74 -30.28 -39.76
N ILE A 74 -7.49 -30.83 -39.90
CA ILE A 74 -7.26 -32.27 -39.82
C ILE A 74 -7.63 -32.81 -38.44
N MET A 75 -7.25 -32.11 -37.36
CA MET A 75 -7.60 -32.52 -35.99
C MET A 75 -9.11 -32.50 -35.77
N ALA A 76 -9.82 -31.46 -36.22
CA ALA A 76 -11.25 -31.35 -36.10
C ALA A 76 -11.99 -32.46 -36.90
N SER A 77 -11.50 -32.81 -38.10
CA SER A 77 -12.10 -33.86 -38.92
C SER A 77 -11.94 -35.27 -38.31
N VAL A 78 -10.88 -35.49 -37.57
CA VAL A 78 -10.61 -36.78 -36.86
C VAL A 78 -11.56 -36.96 -35.68
N GLN A 79 -11.99 -35.87 -35.00
CA GLN A 79 -12.85 -35.91 -33.80
C GLN A 79 -14.35 -36.12 -34.09
N LYS A 80 -14.77 -36.17 -35.38
CA LYS A 80 -16.16 -36.44 -35.80
C LYS A 80 -17.24 -35.58 -35.14
N GLU A 81 -16.94 -34.40 -34.64
CA GLU A 81 -17.91 -33.46 -34.05
C GLU A 81 -18.63 -32.70 -35.18
N LYS A 82 -19.98 -32.72 -35.16
CA LYS A 82 -20.84 -31.98 -36.14
C LYS A 82 -20.67 -30.46 -36.05
N ASN A 83 -20.22 -29.93 -34.92
CA ASN A 83 -19.82 -28.53 -34.74
C ASN A 83 -18.31 -28.47 -34.58
N ILE A 84 -17.62 -28.01 -35.60
CA ILE A 84 -16.16 -27.83 -35.55
C ILE A 84 -15.85 -26.78 -34.52
N LYS A 85 -15.40 -27.23 -33.33
CA LYS A 85 -14.84 -26.34 -32.31
C LYS A 85 -13.37 -26.15 -32.65
N ILE A 86 -13.03 -25.04 -33.29
CA ILE A 86 -11.63 -24.72 -33.53
C ILE A 86 -11.05 -24.09 -32.25
N ASP A 87 -10.20 -24.82 -31.57
CA ASP A 87 -9.36 -24.34 -30.48
C ASP A 87 -7.95 -24.85 -30.71
N LEU A 88 -7.27 -24.22 -31.67
CA LEU A 88 -5.90 -24.58 -32.03
C LEU A 88 -4.92 -23.68 -31.27
N ALA A 89 -4.00 -24.30 -30.54
CA ALA A 89 -2.85 -23.62 -29.96
C ALA A 89 -1.56 -24.26 -30.54
N THR A 90 -0.78 -23.51 -31.29
CA THR A 90 0.57 -23.87 -31.68
C THR A 90 1.55 -22.98 -30.94
N GLU A 91 2.36 -23.57 -30.07
CA GLU A 91 3.31 -22.85 -29.24
C GLU A 91 4.74 -23.24 -29.58
N ARG A 92 5.56 -22.22 -29.87
CA ARG A 92 7.00 -22.31 -30.10
C ARG A 92 7.71 -21.44 -29.05
N LYS A 93 9.02 -21.51 -28.99
CA LYS A 93 9.84 -20.79 -27.99
C LYS A 93 9.61 -19.27 -27.94
N ASP A 94 9.43 -18.64 -29.10
CA ASP A 94 9.33 -17.17 -29.24
C ASP A 94 8.02 -16.69 -29.89
N GLU A 95 7.12 -17.62 -30.25
CA GLU A 95 5.88 -17.35 -30.98
C GLU A 95 4.79 -18.35 -30.58
N ALA A 96 3.56 -17.89 -30.38
CA ALA A 96 2.40 -18.76 -30.24
C ALA A 96 1.25 -18.27 -31.14
N ILE A 97 0.48 -19.22 -31.71
CA ILE A 97 -0.67 -18.97 -32.57
C ILE A 97 -1.86 -19.66 -31.93
N TYR A 98 -2.94 -18.89 -31.73
CA TYR A 98 -4.21 -19.43 -31.31
C TYR A 98 -5.24 -19.11 -32.41
N LEU A 99 -6.00 -20.12 -32.81
CA LEU A 99 -7.10 -19.97 -33.73
C LEU A 99 -8.36 -20.52 -33.06
N VAL A 100 -9.37 -19.70 -32.89
CA VAL A 100 -10.59 -20.04 -32.17
C VAL A 100 -11.83 -19.54 -32.90
N ASP A 101 -12.97 -20.20 -32.63
CA ASP A 101 -14.28 -19.67 -33.00
C ASP A 101 -14.50 -18.34 -32.28
N ASP A 102 -14.93 -17.30 -32.97
CA ASP A 102 -15.14 -15.97 -32.43
C ASP A 102 -16.50 -15.85 -31.70
N TYR A 103 -16.78 -16.82 -30.82
CA TYR A 103 -17.79 -16.63 -29.79
C TYR A 103 -17.15 -15.87 -28.63
N HIS A 104 -17.84 -14.86 -28.13
CA HIS A 104 -17.30 -13.95 -27.11
C HIS A 104 -16.61 -14.68 -25.96
N TYR A 105 -17.23 -15.67 -25.36
CA TYR A 105 -16.67 -16.41 -24.22
C TYR A 105 -15.37 -17.14 -24.52
N ARG A 106 -15.23 -17.73 -25.73
CA ARG A 106 -14.03 -18.46 -26.11
C ARG A 106 -12.85 -17.54 -26.41
N ALA A 107 -13.11 -16.50 -27.18
CA ALA A 107 -12.10 -15.48 -27.44
C ALA A 107 -11.54 -14.91 -26.14
N LEU A 108 -12.43 -14.64 -25.17
CA LEU A 108 -12.06 -14.14 -23.87
C LEU A 108 -11.24 -15.12 -23.02
N GLU A 109 -11.59 -16.41 -23.01
CA GLU A 109 -10.82 -17.45 -22.33
C GLU A 109 -9.39 -17.56 -22.88
N VAL A 110 -9.25 -17.43 -24.20
CA VAL A 110 -7.93 -17.42 -24.86
C VAL A 110 -7.15 -16.17 -24.47
N GLU A 111 -7.77 -14.99 -24.44
CA GLU A 111 -7.13 -13.75 -24.03
C GLU A 111 -6.62 -13.83 -22.58
N LYS A 112 -7.45 -14.32 -21.67
CA LYS A 112 -7.05 -14.54 -20.26
C LYS A 112 -5.93 -15.56 -20.12
N ARG A 113 -5.96 -16.65 -20.91
CA ARG A 113 -4.91 -17.65 -20.93
C ARG A 113 -3.58 -17.05 -21.41
N ILE A 114 -3.61 -16.22 -22.46
CA ILE A 114 -2.43 -15.51 -22.99
C ILE A 114 -1.85 -14.58 -21.90
N GLU A 115 -2.67 -13.74 -21.29
CA GLU A 115 -2.23 -12.81 -20.25
C GLU A 115 -1.62 -13.51 -19.03
N LYS A 116 -2.21 -14.62 -18.57
CA LYS A 116 -1.67 -15.43 -17.47
C LYS A 116 -0.38 -16.16 -17.81
N LYS A 117 -0.28 -16.67 -19.04
CA LYS A 117 0.86 -17.49 -19.45
C LYS A 117 2.10 -16.67 -19.82
N TYR A 118 1.91 -15.49 -20.40
CA TYR A 118 2.98 -14.68 -20.95
C TYR A 118 3.07 -13.33 -20.19
N PRO A 119 3.94 -13.22 -19.17
CA PRO A 119 4.08 -11.95 -18.42
C PRO A 119 4.57 -10.80 -19.31
N ASN A 120 5.25 -11.14 -20.42
CA ASN A 120 5.69 -10.20 -21.45
C ASN A 120 5.31 -10.75 -22.81
N PHE A 121 4.45 -10.03 -23.52
CA PHE A 121 4.01 -10.42 -24.84
C PHE A 121 3.72 -9.20 -25.73
N ARG A 122 3.90 -9.42 -27.01
CA ARG A 122 3.36 -8.60 -28.09
C ARG A 122 2.25 -9.43 -28.72
N LEU A 123 1.12 -8.82 -29.05
CA LEU A 123 -0.02 -9.55 -29.58
C LEU A 123 -0.61 -8.82 -30.80
N GLU A 124 -0.95 -9.62 -31.79
CA GLU A 124 -1.78 -9.22 -32.92
C GLU A 124 -3.00 -10.16 -33.00
N SER A 125 -4.21 -9.63 -33.11
CA SER A 125 -5.42 -10.43 -33.26
C SER A 125 -6.23 -9.93 -34.45
N HIS A 126 -6.66 -10.88 -35.26
CA HIS A 126 -7.45 -10.63 -36.45
C HIS A 126 -8.72 -11.48 -36.45
N ARG A 127 -9.85 -10.84 -36.75
CA ARG A 127 -11.15 -11.48 -36.94
C ARG A 127 -11.42 -11.65 -38.44
N THR A 128 -11.94 -12.81 -38.85
CA THR A 128 -12.36 -13.02 -40.21
C THR A 128 -13.65 -12.23 -40.51
N LEU A 129 -13.75 -11.71 -41.74
CA LEU A 129 -14.89 -10.91 -42.20
C LEU A 129 -16.05 -11.76 -42.76
N GLY A 130 -15.76 -12.99 -43.18
CA GLY A 130 -16.71 -13.92 -43.81
C GLY A 130 -16.97 -15.17 -42.99
N LYS A 131 -18.02 -15.90 -43.31
CA LYS A 131 -18.30 -17.23 -42.78
C LYS A 131 -17.29 -18.22 -43.36
N ALA A 132 -16.55 -18.93 -42.53
CA ALA A 132 -15.58 -19.92 -42.93
C ALA A 132 -16.00 -21.30 -42.39
N LEU A 133 -15.93 -22.35 -43.20
CA LEU A 133 -16.15 -23.75 -42.79
C LEU A 133 -17.45 -24.02 -42.03
N GLY A 134 -18.52 -23.26 -42.32
CA GLY A 134 -19.80 -23.37 -41.61
C GLY A 134 -19.82 -22.70 -40.24
N LEU A 135 -18.74 -22.02 -39.87
CA LEU A 135 -18.59 -21.18 -38.68
C LEU A 135 -18.96 -19.73 -39.03
N GLU A 136 -19.50 -18.98 -38.06
CA GLU A 136 -19.85 -17.58 -38.30
C GLU A 136 -18.60 -16.72 -38.46
N HIS A 137 -17.62 -16.84 -37.58
CA HIS A 137 -16.35 -16.11 -37.63
C HIS A 137 -15.24 -16.85 -36.88
N LEU A 138 -14.01 -16.67 -37.32
CA LEU A 138 -12.82 -17.14 -36.66
C LEU A 138 -12.01 -15.95 -36.15
N ARG A 139 -11.31 -16.14 -35.03
CA ARG A 139 -10.35 -15.19 -34.51
C ARG A 139 -8.99 -15.85 -34.34
N MET A 140 -8.00 -15.20 -34.92
CA MET A 140 -6.61 -15.60 -34.81
C MET A 140 -5.87 -14.66 -33.87
N TYR A 141 -5.05 -15.22 -32.98
CA TYR A 141 -4.13 -14.50 -32.12
C TYR A 141 -2.70 -14.92 -32.43
N LEU A 142 -1.85 -13.94 -32.64
CA LEU A 142 -0.42 -14.08 -32.85
C LEU A 142 0.26 -13.48 -31.65
N VAL A 143 0.95 -14.30 -30.86
CA VAL A 143 1.62 -13.87 -29.63
C VAL A 143 3.12 -14.00 -29.85
N TYR A 144 3.84 -12.94 -29.60
CA TYR A 144 5.29 -12.87 -29.79
C TYR A 144 5.97 -12.47 -28.49
N ARG A 145 7.16 -13.00 -28.25
CA ARG A 145 8.00 -12.59 -27.15
C ARG A 145 8.76 -11.31 -27.53
N PRO A 146 8.53 -10.16 -26.86
CA PRO A 146 9.23 -8.92 -27.17
C PRO A 146 10.72 -9.03 -26.83
N ARG A 147 11.59 -8.50 -27.70
CA ARG A 147 13.04 -8.47 -27.54
C ARG A 147 13.51 -7.03 -27.39
N PHE A 148 13.82 -6.64 -26.16
CA PHE A 148 14.34 -5.31 -25.83
C PHE A 148 15.86 -5.27 -25.83
N SER A 149 16.45 -4.05 -25.84
CA SER A 149 17.86 -3.86 -25.54
C SER A 149 18.15 -4.28 -24.10
N LYS A 150 19.38 -4.72 -23.81
CA LYS A 150 19.78 -5.13 -22.45
C LYS A 150 20.05 -3.94 -21.51
N GLU A 151 20.01 -2.70 -22.01
CA GLU A 151 20.23 -1.50 -21.23
C GLU A 151 19.00 -1.20 -20.36
N LYS A 152 19.26 -0.76 -19.13
CA LYS A 152 18.19 -0.29 -18.23
C LYS A 152 17.66 1.05 -18.76
N VAL A 153 16.39 1.08 -19.12
CA VAL A 153 15.72 2.25 -19.68
C VAL A 153 15.05 3.04 -18.56
N ASP A 154 15.13 4.38 -18.68
CA ASP A 154 14.37 5.27 -17.78
C ASP A 154 12.86 5.04 -17.97
N PRO A 155 12.06 4.88 -16.90
CA PRO A 155 10.61 4.76 -16.98
C PRO A 155 9.92 5.93 -17.73
N GLU A 156 10.54 7.11 -17.74
CA GLU A 156 10.02 8.31 -18.42
C GLU A 156 10.62 8.51 -19.84
N GLU A 157 11.45 7.57 -20.31
CA GLU A 157 11.94 7.59 -21.70
C GLU A 157 10.78 7.43 -22.68
N THR A 158 10.72 8.28 -23.70
CA THR A 158 9.65 8.28 -24.69
C THR A 158 10.09 7.96 -26.11
N ASP A 159 11.39 7.95 -26.42
CA ASP A 159 11.88 7.61 -27.76
C ASP A 159 11.63 6.14 -28.08
N LEU A 160 10.72 5.86 -29.02
CA LEU A 160 10.39 4.50 -29.46
C LEU A 160 11.61 3.69 -29.90
N LYS A 161 12.63 4.32 -30.50
CA LYS A 161 13.84 3.62 -30.93
C LYS A 161 14.60 2.99 -29.77
N ARG A 162 14.46 3.55 -28.55
CA ARG A 162 15.10 3.06 -27.33
C ARG A 162 14.24 2.08 -26.53
N ILE A 163 12.92 2.27 -26.56
CA ILE A 163 11.99 1.52 -25.71
C ILE A 163 11.27 0.37 -26.42
N ALA A 164 11.08 0.44 -27.73
CA ALA A 164 10.29 -0.54 -28.46
C ALA A 164 11.07 -1.82 -28.80
N CYS A 165 10.33 -2.91 -28.99
CA CYS A 165 10.88 -4.17 -29.51
C CYS A 165 11.48 -3.98 -30.90
N LYS A 166 12.67 -4.56 -31.14
CA LYS A 166 13.35 -4.44 -32.45
C LYS A 166 12.50 -4.97 -33.61
N ASP A 167 11.72 -6.01 -33.39
CA ASP A 167 10.88 -6.58 -34.42
C ASP A 167 9.70 -5.65 -34.75
N PHE A 168 9.11 -5.00 -33.77
CA PHE A 168 8.09 -3.96 -33.98
C PHE A 168 8.63 -2.80 -34.83
N LEU A 169 9.82 -2.28 -34.49
CA LEU A 169 10.43 -1.17 -35.24
C LEU A 169 10.73 -1.52 -36.71
N LYS A 170 10.96 -2.81 -37.01
CA LYS A 170 11.25 -3.28 -38.39
C LYS A 170 9.99 -3.55 -39.21
N THR A 171 8.93 -4.00 -38.56
CA THR A 171 7.71 -4.46 -39.24
C THR A 171 6.60 -3.41 -39.27
N ALA A 172 6.59 -2.47 -38.35
CA ALA A 172 5.55 -1.45 -38.26
C ALA A 172 5.72 -0.38 -39.36
N MET A 173 4.60 0.01 -39.95
CA MET A 173 4.59 1.10 -40.95
C MET A 173 4.91 2.45 -40.30
N PRO A 174 5.53 3.41 -41.05
CA PRO A 174 5.91 4.72 -40.52
C PRO A 174 4.78 5.47 -39.80
N GLU A 175 3.56 5.44 -40.33
CA GLU A 175 2.37 6.04 -39.72
C GLU A 175 2.01 5.36 -38.38
N THR A 176 2.20 4.05 -38.27
CA THR A 176 1.98 3.32 -37.02
C THR A 176 3.00 3.74 -35.96
N LEU A 177 4.28 3.81 -36.32
CA LEU A 177 5.34 4.29 -35.41
C LEU A 177 5.06 5.72 -34.95
N GLN A 178 4.64 6.61 -35.84
CA GLN A 178 4.27 7.99 -35.48
C GLN A 178 3.12 8.04 -34.46
N ARG A 179 2.10 7.21 -34.62
CA ARG A 179 0.97 7.13 -33.67
C ARG A 179 1.41 6.63 -32.29
N TYR A 180 2.19 5.56 -32.27
CA TYR A 180 2.72 5.04 -31.01
C TYR A 180 3.65 6.04 -30.33
N GLN A 181 4.49 6.73 -31.08
CA GLN A 181 5.32 7.82 -30.55
C GLN A 181 4.46 8.94 -29.94
N GLY A 182 3.34 9.29 -30.62
CA GLY A 182 2.41 10.31 -30.14
C GLY A 182 1.81 9.97 -28.78
N ILE A 183 1.22 8.76 -28.63
CA ILE A 183 0.58 8.35 -27.40
C ILE A 183 1.59 8.12 -26.26
N ILE A 184 2.79 7.61 -26.57
CA ILE A 184 3.86 7.44 -25.58
C ILE A 184 4.35 8.81 -25.07
N ASN A 185 4.51 9.80 -25.95
CA ASN A 185 4.90 11.15 -25.53
C ASN A 185 3.84 11.77 -24.60
N LYS A 186 2.56 11.65 -24.93
CA LYS A 186 1.45 12.15 -24.11
C LYS A 186 1.34 11.41 -22.78
N SER A 187 1.70 10.14 -22.73
CA SER A 187 1.67 9.33 -21.51
C SER A 187 2.84 9.59 -20.56
N ARG A 188 3.73 10.52 -20.87
CA ARG A 188 4.84 10.91 -19.99
C ARG A 188 4.28 11.49 -18.69
N GLY A 189 4.74 10.96 -17.54
CA GLY A 189 4.26 11.37 -16.22
C GLY A 189 2.82 10.94 -15.88
N TRP A 190 2.08 10.29 -16.80
CA TRP A 190 0.73 9.78 -16.56
C TRP A 190 0.76 8.44 -15.84
N GLU A 191 -0.09 8.30 -14.85
CA GLU A 191 -0.27 7.05 -14.08
C GLU A 191 -1.65 6.42 -14.30
N THR A 192 -2.58 7.16 -14.92
CA THR A 192 -3.91 6.69 -15.33
C THR A 192 -3.89 6.15 -16.75
N PRO A 193 -4.88 5.34 -17.17
CA PRO A 193 -5.04 4.99 -18.58
C PRO A 193 -5.22 6.25 -19.44
N LEU A 194 -4.36 6.41 -20.44
CA LEU A 194 -4.54 7.44 -21.48
C LEU A 194 -5.27 6.80 -22.65
N ILE A 195 -6.50 7.23 -22.91
CA ILE A 195 -7.36 6.68 -23.97
C ILE A 195 -7.49 7.71 -25.09
N GLU A 196 -7.02 7.35 -26.28
CA GLU A 196 -7.18 8.14 -27.50
C GLU A 196 -8.10 7.44 -28.49
N MET A 197 -9.05 8.18 -29.02
CA MET A 197 -9.97 7.70 -30.05
C MET A 197 -9.68 8.39 -31.38
N THR A 198 -9.78 7.62 -32.46
CA THR A 198 -9.63 8.14 -33.82
C THR A 198 -10.61 7.44 -34.75
N ARG A 199 -11.42 8.21 -35.49
CA ARG A 199 -12.24 7.69 -36.58
C ARG A 199 -11.44 7.57 -37.85
N LYS A 200 -11.54 6.40 -38.49
CA LYS A 200 -11.02 6.15 -39.85
C LYS A 200 -12.17 6.25 -40.82
N LYS A 201 -11.89 6.83 -42.00
CA LYS A 201 -12.88 6.96 -43.10
C LYS A 201 -12.92 5.69 -43.93
N GLU A 202 -11.79 5.05 -44.19
CA GLU A 202 -11.64 3.83 -44.99
C GLU A 202 -10.62 2.87 -44.35
N PRO A 203 -11.02 1.64 -43.92
CA PRO A 203 -12.44 1.28 -43.69
C PRO A 203 -13.06 2.13 -42.57
N ARG A 204 -14.38 2.30 -42.57
CA ARG A 204 -15.11 3.07 -41.56
C ARG A 204 -15.03 2.35 -40.20
N GLU A 205 -14.04 2.71 -39.40
CA GLU A 205 -13.70 2.08 -38.13
C GLU A 205 -13.41 3.13 -37.06
N LEU A 206 -13.75 2.82 -35.82
CA LEU A 206 -13.30 3.55 -34.65
C LEU A 206 -12.10 2.81 -34.01
N ARG A 207 -11.00 3.52 -33.85
CA ARG A 207 -9.80 3.01 -33.19
C ARG A 207 -9.65 3.60 -31.80
N PHE A 208 -9.50 2.74 -30.80
CA PHE A 208 -9.12 3.07 -29.44
C PHE A 208 -7.65 2.71 -29.25
N MET A 209 -6.83 3.66 -28.81
CA MET A 209 -5.48 3.43 -28.33
C MET A 209 -5.44 3.73 -26.84
N ILE A 210 -5.02 2.77 -26.03
CA ILE A 210 -5.04 2.85 -24.56
C ILE A 210 -3.62 2.61 -24.08
N ALA A 211 -2.96 3.65 -23.59
CA ALA A 211 -1.64 3.55 -22.96
C ALA A 211 -1.79 3.44 -21.44
N VAL A 212 -1.14 2.43 -20.86
CA VAL A 212 -1.14 2.20 -19.40
C VAL A 212 0.28 1.93 -18.93
N LYS A 213 0.53 2.19 -17.65
CA LYS A 213 1.71 1.72 -16.97
C LYS A 213 1.54 0.24 -16.61
N ARG A 214 2.58 -0.57 -16.78
CA ARG A 214 2.52 -2.02 -16.69
C ARG A 214 2.39 -2.58 -15.26
N ASP A 215 2.43 -1.74 -14.24
CA ASP A 215 2.30 -2.15 -12.83
C ASP A 215 0.90 -2.68 -12.47
N SER A 216 -0.07 -2.61 -13.41
CA SER A 216 -1.40 -3.15 -13.24
C SER A 216 -1.43 -4.65 -13.46
N GLY A 217 -2.14 -5.37 -12.61
CA GLY A 217 -2.26 -6.83 -12.57
C GLY A 217 -2.71 -7.49 -13.88
N CYS A 218 -2.79 -8.79 -13.89
CA CYS A 218 -3.20 -9.56 -15.07
C CYS A 218 -4.66 -9.24 -15.49
N CYS A 219 -4.96 -9.53 -16.78
CA CYS A 219 -6.32 -9.56 -17.36
C CYS A 219 -6.90 -8.21 -17.82
N PHE A 220 -6.11 -7.13 -17.90
CA PHE A 220 -6.63 -5.85 -18.38
C PHE A 220 -7.02 -5.89 -19.87
N PHE A 221 -6.24 -6.57 -20.72
CA PHE A 221 -6.57 -6.75 -22.15
C PHE A 221 -7.90 -7.46 -22.37
N SER A 222 -8.12 -8.58 -21.69
CA SER A 222 -9.38 -9.32 -21.75
C SER A 222 -10.54 -8.51 -21.16
N ASN A 223 -10.31 -7.75 -20.09
CA ASN A 223 -11.33 -6.90 -19.49
C ASN A 223 -11.74 -5.75 -20.43
N ILE A 224 -10.82 -5.14 -21.19
CA ILE A 224 -11.18 -4.17 -22.25
C ILE A 224 -12.06 -4.84 -23.32
N SER A 225 -11.75 -6.07 -23.70
CA SER A 225 -12.58 -6.84 -24.64
C SER A 225 -14.00 -7.07 -24.11
N ASP A 226 -14.11 -7.34 -22.81
CA ASP A 226 -15.42 -7.47 -22.13
C ASP A 226 -16.22 -6.15 -22.17
N VAL A 227 -15.58 -5.01 -21.93
CA VAL A 227 -16.24 -3.70 -22.03
C VAL A 227 -16.77 -3.47 -23.44
N ILE A 228 -15.92 -3.62 -24.45
CA ILE A 228 -16.30 -3.44 -25.85
C ILE A 228 -17.51 -4.31 -26.19
N HIS A 229 -17.50 -5.56 -25.75
CA HIS A 229 -18.62 -6.49 -25.99
C HIS A 229 -19.90 -6.10 -25.22
N SER A 230 -19.79 -5.64 -23.98
CA SER A 230 -20.95 -5.20 -23.18
C SER A 230 -21.70 -4.03 -23.81
N HIS A 231 -21.00 -3.23 -24.62
CA HIS A 231 -21.58 -2.18 -25.46
C HIS A 231 -22.11 -2.71 -26.79
N GLY A 232 -22.22 -4.04 -27.00
CA GLY A 232 -22.73 -4.65 -28.21
C GLY A 232 -21.81 -4.49 -29.43
N LEU A 233 -20.49 -4.32 -29.19
CA LEU A 233 -19.48 -4.14 -30.22
C LEU A 233 -18.55 -5.35 -30.30
N VAL A 234 -17.99 -5.54 -31.48
CA VAL A 234 -16.96 -6.58 -31.71
C VAL A 234 -15.75 -5.92 -32.34
N SER A 235 -14.58 -6.22 -31.80
CA SER A 235 -13.33 -5.72 -32.37
C SER A 235 -12.92 -6.56 -33.59
N THR A 236 -12.60 -5.88 -34.68
CA THR A 236 -12.11 -6.51 -35.91
C THR A 236 -10.64 -6.87 -35.79
N ARG A 237 -9.88 -6.02 -35.12
CA ARG A 237 -8.43 -6.19 -34.87
C ARG A 237 -8.07 -5.71 -33.46
N LYS A 238 -7.06 -6.38 -32.85
CA LYS A 238 -6.51 -5.98 -31.56
C LYS A 238 -4.99 -6.09 -31.61
N TYR A 239 -4.33 -5.15 -30.96
CA TYR A 239 -2.87 -5.14 -30.84
C TYR A 239 -2.46 -4.82 -29.42
N VAL A 240 -1.40 -5.49 -28.95
CA VAL A 240 -0.75 -5.21 -27.67
C VAL A 240 0.74 -5.01 -27.91
N GLU A 241 1.24 -3.84 -27.59
CA GLU A 241 2.67 -3.54 -27.63
C GLU A 241 3.17 -3.15 -26.26
N GLN A 242 4.16 -3.85 -25.77
CA GLN A 242 4.84 -3.58 -24.51
C GLN A 242 6.19 -2.92 -24.76
N PHE A 243 6.55 -1.95 -23.92
CA PHE A 243 7.76 -1.16 -24.07
C PHE A 243 8.72 -1.37 -22.88
N ALA A 244 10.03 -1.17 -23.12
CA ALA A 244 11.08 -1.35 -22.13
C ALA A 244 10.99 -0.36 -20.95
N ASN A 245 10.32 0.78 -21.13
CA ASN A 245 10.04 1.78 -20.08
C ASN A 245 8.90 1.39 -19.13
N GLY A 246 8.35 0.17 -19.25
CA GLY A 246 7.24 -0.32 -18.42
C GLY A 246 5.85 0.12 -18.87
N LYS A 247 5.69 0.74 -20.04
CA LYS A 247 4.38 1.08 -20.60
C LYS A 247 3.87 0.00 -21.54
N THR A 248 2.54 -0.14 -21.61
CA THR A 248 1.86 -0.99 -22.57
C THR A 248 0.82 -0.18 -23.33
N VAL A 249 0.75 -0.36 -24.63
CA VAL A 249 -0.28 0.25 -25.48
C VAL A 249 -1.15 -0.84 -26.09
N TYR A 250 -2.44 -0.75 -25.81
CA TYR A 250 -3.48 -1.57 -26.42
C TYR A 250 -4.14 -0.78 -27.55
N ALA A 251 -4.36 -1.42 -28.69
CA ALA A 251 -5.09 -0.82 -29.81
C ALA A 251 -6.24 -1.73 -30.23
N PHE A 252 -7.47 -1.23 -30.16
CA PHE A 252 -8.69 -1.93 -30.57
C PHE A 252 -9.33 -1.20 -31.74
N TYR A 253 -9.76 -1.96 -32.71
CA TYR A 253 -10.49 -1.47 -33.87
C TYR A 253 -11.89 -2.08 -33.85
N VAL A 254 -12.91 -1.23 -33.86
CA VAL A 254 -14.34 -1.61 -33.83
C VAL A 254 -15.06 -0.91 -34.99
N ALA A 255 -16.24 -1.40 -35.41
CA ALA A 255 -17.07 -0.69 -36.38
C ALA A 255 -17.39 0.71 -35.85
N ASP A 256 -17.44 1.70 -36.76
CA ASP A 256 -17.73 3.08 -36.39
C ASP A 256 -19.14 3.23 -35.78
N ILE A 257 -19.21 4.04 -34.73
CA ILE A 257 -20.43 4.33 -33.98
C ILE A 257 -20.69 5.82 -34.07
N GLU A 258 -21.95 6.20 -34.40
CA GLU A 258 -22.35 7.61 -34.48
C GLU A 258 -22.71 8.22 -33.11
N ASP A 259 -23.09 7.37 -32.13
CA ASP A 259 -23.50 7.81 -30.79
C ASP A 259 -22.30 8.15 -29.90
N GLU A 260 -21.98 9.44 -29.83
CA GLU A 260 -20.88 9.96 -28.96
C GLU A 260 -21.08 9.64 -27.48
N ARG A 261 -22.33 9.60 -27.00
CA ARG A 261 -22.61 9.28 -25.59
C ARG A 261 -22.27 7.83 -25.27
N LYS A 262 -22.49 6.93 -26.23
CA LYS A 262 -22.11 5.51 -26.10
C LYS A 262 -20.58 5.36 -26.06
N ILE A 263 -19.89 6.12 -26.89
CA ILE A 263 -18.42 6.15 -26.93
C ILE A 263 -17.86 6.66 -25.59
N GLN A 264 -18.38 7.78 -25.08
CA GLN A 264 -17.95 8.35 -23.81
C GLN A 264 -18.15 7.38 -22.65
N ARG A 265 -19.31 6.73 -22.56
CA ARG A 265 -19.57 5.69 -21.54
C ARG A 265 -18.60 4.53 -21.65
N MET A 266 -18.22 4.11 -22.84
CA MET A 266 -17.27 3.02 -23.04
C MET A 266 -15.85 3.41 -22.55
N VAL A 267 -15.45 4.66 -22.76
CA VAL A 267 -14.17 5.21 -22.24
C VAL A 267 -14.18 5.22 -20.70
N GLU A 268 -15.27 5.70 -20.11
CA GLU A 268 -15.47 5.70 -18.65
C GLU A 268 -15.41 4.28 -18.09
N ASP A 269 -16.06 3.32 -18.72
CA ASP A 269 -16.06 1.91 -18.33
C ASP A 269 -14.68 1.27 -18.44
N ILE A 270 -13.89 1.58 -19.49
CA ILE A 270 -12.50 1.12 -19.63
C ILE A 270 -11.62 1.71 -18.51
N SER A 271 -11.80 2.99 -18.19
CA SER A 271 -11.05 3.63 -17.07
C SER A 271 -11.39 3.00 -15.72
N LEU A 272 -12.66 2.68 -15.48
CA LEU A 272 -13.09 2.01 -14.25
C LEU A 272 -12.52 0.59 -14.11
N ILE A 273 -12.52 -0.18 -15.20
CA ILE A 273 -12.00 -1.56 -15.20
C ILE A 273 -10.50 -1.62 -14.90
N TYR A 274 -9.73 -0.60 -15.28
CA TYR A 274 -8.33 -0.49 -14.91
C TYR A 274 -8.12 -0.47 -13.38
N VAL A 275 -9.12 -0.01 -12.64
CA VAL A 275 -9.00 0.25 -11.20
C VAL A 275 -9.37 -0.97 -10.35
N ILE A 276 -10.22 -1.91 -10.86
CA ILE A 276 -10.86 -2.94 -10.02
C ILE A 276 -10.51 -4.37 -10.44
N PRO A 277 -10.25 -5.27 -9.44
CA PRO A 277 -9.95 -6.66 -9.71
C PRO A 277 -11.16 -7.44 -10.26
N GLU A 278 -10.88 -8.54 -10.95
CA GLU A 278 -11.89 -9.53 -11.28
C GLU A 278 -12.55 -10.06 -9.99
N SER A 279 -13.86 -10.16 -10.00
CA SER A 279 -14.66 -10.54 -8.83
C SER A 279 -15.78 -11.50 -9.21
N PRO A 280 -16.47 -12.14 -8.27
CA PRO A 280 -17.67 -12.93 -8.52
C PRO A 280 -18.82 -12.15 -9.23
N LEU A 281 -18.77 -10.81 -9.26
CA LEU A 281 -19.69 -9.99 -10.04
C LEU A 281 -19.31 -9.86 -11.52
N SER A 282 -18.07 -10.16 -11.89
CA SER A 282 -17.59 -10.05 -13.28
C SER A 282 -18.41 -10.87 -14.30
N PRO A 283 -18.92 -12.09 -14.00
CA PRO A 283 -19.84 -12.79 -14.89
C PRO A 283 -21.16 -12.05 -15.11
N LEU A 284 -21.70 -11.34 -14.11
CA LEU A 284 -22.91 -10.54 -14.26
C LEU A 284 -22.70 -9.32 -15.18
N PHE A 285 -21.52 -8.71 -15.08
CA PHE A 285 -21.09 -7.66 -15.98
C PHE A 285 -20.99 -8.16 -17.44
N ARG A 286 -20.30 -9.29 -17.68
CA ARG A 286 -20.15 -9.90 -19.00
C ARG A 286 -21.49 -10.27 -19.64
N ASN A 287 -22.47 -10.69 -18.83
CA ASN A 287 -23.80 -11.06 -19.27
C ASN A 287 -24.78 -9.85 -19.36
N GLY A 288 -24.29 -8.62 -19.16
CA GLY A 288 -25.10 -7.40 -19.23
C GLY A 288 -26.13 -7.25 -18.10
N LYS A 289 -26.05 -8.07 -17.05
CA LYS A 289 -26.91 -7.94 -15.86
C LYS A 289 -26.48 -6.79 -14.95
N LEU A 290 -25.19 -6.48 -14.90
CA LEU A 290 -24.63 -5.28 -14.28
C LEU A 290 -23.84 -4.49 -15.32
N ASN A 291 -23.76 -3.17 -15.15
CA ASN A 291 -22.80 -2.33 -15.90
C ASN A 291 -21.48 -2.20 -15.12
N ALA A 292 -20.48 -1.52 -15.68
CA ALA A 292 -19.17 -1.37 -15.05
C ALA A 292 -19.26 -0.62 -13.72
N GLN A 293 -20.02 0.49 -13.67
CA GLN A 293 -20.18 1.27 -12.43
C GLN A 293 -20.87 0.46 -11.32
N GLU A 294 -21.93 -0.30 -11.66
CA GLU A 294 -22.63 -1.19 -10.72
C GLU A 294 -21.72 -2.28 -10.18
N THR A 295 -20.82 -2.81 -11.04
CA THR A 295 -19.84 -3.83 -10.66
C THR A 295 -18.79 -3.25 -9.69
N VAL A 296 -18.22 -2.09 -10.02
CA VAL A 296 -17.24 -1.36 -9.18
C VAL A 296 -17.83 -0.99 -7.83
N PHE A 297 -19.05 -0.48 -7.82
CA PHE A 297 -19.80 -0.22 -6.59
C PHE A 297 -20.00 -1.48 -5.76
N GLY A 298 -20.36 -2.60 -6.40
CA GLY A 298 -20.56 -3.88 -5.73
C GLY A 298 -19.28 -4.39 -5.07
N VAL A 299 -18.12 -4.29 -5.73
CA VAL A 299 -16.80 -4.64 -5.14
C VAL A 299 -16.48 -3.73 -3.95
N SER A 300 -16.76 -2.44 -4.07
CA SER A 300 -16.53 -1.49 -2.99
C SER A 300 -17.42 -1.75 -1.77
N ALA A 301 -18.71 -2.01 -2.02
CA ALA A 301 -19.68 -2.36 -0.97
C ALA A 301 -19.34 -3.71 -0.29
N TRP A 302 -18.90 -4.72 -1.08
CA TRP A 302 -18.38 -5.96 -0.54
C TRP A 302 -17.18 -5.71 0.39
N SER A 303 -16.21 -4.90 -0.04
CA SER A 303 -15.01 -4.60 0.76
C SER A 303 -15.37 -3.95 2.10
N PHE A 304 -16.36 -3.04 2.11
CA PHE A 304 -16.88 -2.44 3.33
C PHE A 304 -17.60 -3.48 4.21
N ALA A 305 -18.54 -4.25 3.63
CA ALA A 305 -19.27 -5.26 4.38
C ALA A 305 -18.35 -6.31 5.00
N HIS A 306 -17.34 -6.79 4.25
CA HIS A 306 -16.35 -7.76 4.74
C HIS A 306 -15.59 -7.27 5.96
N GLN A 307 -15.28 -5.96 6.06
CA GLN A 307 -14.57 -5.42 7.21
C GLN A 307 -15.48 -5.13 8.40
N PHE A 308 -16.67 -4.58 8.16
CA PHE A 308 -17.46 -3.93 9.19
C PHE A 308 -18.76 -4.66 9.56
N LEU A 309 -19.11 -5.73 8.85
CA LEU A 309 -20.31 -6.50 9.17
C LEU A 309 -20.07 -7.37 10.40
N THR A 310 -20.64 -6.92 11.52
CA THR A 310 -20.62 -7.63 12.80
C THR A 310 -22.01 -7.59 13.42
N GLU A 311 -22.47 -8.72 13.97
CA GLU A 311 -23.70 -8.72 14.74
C GLU A 311 -23.43 -8.47 16.22
N TYR A 312 -24.17 -7.53 16.78
CA TYR A 312 -24.24 -7.31 18.21
C TYR A 312 -25.60 -7.79 18.70
N ASN A 313 -25.61 -8.86 19.47
CA ASN A 313 -26.83 -9.26 20.19
C ASN A 313 -26.81 -8.69 21.63
N GLU A 314 -27.99 -8.66 22.27
CA GLU A 314 -28.11 -8.14 23.63
C GLU A 314 -27.26 -8.95 24.64
N GLU A 315 -27.10 -10.24 24.41
CA GLU A 315 -26.30 -11.12 25.26
C GLU A 315 -24.83 -10.73 25.26
N TYR A 316 -24.28 -10.45 24.09
CA TYR A 316 -22.90 -9.97 23.99
C TYR A 316 -22.70 -8.65 24.71
N THR A 317 -23.62 -7.69 24.52
CA THR A 317 -23.60 -6.42 25.25
C THR A 317 -23.68 -6.57 26.75
N LYS A 318 -24.53 -7.51 27.25
CA LYS A 318 -24.62 -7.85 28.68
C LYS A 318 -23.34 -8.49 29.19
N LEU A 319 -22.75 -9.42 28.42
CA LEU A 319 -21.46 -10.06 28.73
C LEU A 319 -20.34 -9.02 28.91
N LEU A 320 -20.23 -8.08 28.00
CA LEU A 320 -19.22 -7.02 28.08
C LEU A 320 -19.39 -6.15 29.34
N LYS A 321 -20.62 -5.81 29.72
CA LYS A 321 -20.88 -5.08 30.95
C LYS A 321 -20.45 -5.84 32.21
N VAL A 322 -20.59 -7.17 32.23
CA VAL A 322 -20.11 -8.04 33.30
C VAL A 322 -18.58 -8.12 33.34
N LEU A 323 -17.94 -8.13 32.18
CA LEU A 323 -16.48 -8.26 32.05
C LEU A 323 -15.72 -6.94 32.13
N LYS A 324 -16.41 -5.79 32.30
CA LYS A 324 -15.82 -4.44 32.19
C LYS A 324 -14.58 -4.23 33.08
N ASP A 325 -14.51 -4.91 34.23
CA ASP A 325 -13.42 -4.77 35.20
C ASP A 325 -12.21 -5.69 34.88
N SER A 326 -12.28 -6.50 33.80
CA SER A 326 -11.24 -7.41 33.38
C SER A 326 -10.81 -7.14 31.93
N PRO A 327 -9.81 -6.26 31.70
CA PRO A 327 -9.37 -5.90 30.33
C PRO A 327 -8.92 -7.09 29.48
N GLU A 328 -8.36 -8.12 30.12
CA GLU A 328 -7.88 -9.33 29.43
C GLU A 328 -9.05 -10.20 28.93
N LEU A 329 -10.09 -10.37 29.75
CA LEU A 329 -11.30 -11.09 29.36
C LEU A 329 -12.09 -10.32 28.30
N LEU A 330 -12.19 -9.00 28.42
CA LEU A 330 -12.80 -8.15 27.37
C LEU A 330 -12.07 -8.34 26.02
N ARG A 331 -10.74 -8.32 26.02
CA ARG A 331 -9.97 -8.53 24.79
C ARG A 331 -10.17 -9.94 24.21
N LEU A 332 -10.16 -10.98 25.04
CA LEU A 332 -10.42 -12.36 24.61
C LEU A 332 -11.82 -12.51 24.03
N THR A 333 -12.82 -11.94 24.70
CA THR A 333 -14.22 -11.96 24.25
C THR A 333 -14.39 -11.22 22.91
N GLY A 334 -13.75 -10.07 22.74
CA GLY A 334 -13.70 -9.34 21.48
C GLY A 334 -13.07 -10.17 20.35
N THR A 335 -11.92 -10.80 20.61
CA THR A 335 -11.26 -11.68 19.63
C THR A 335 -12.14 -12.87 19.22
N LEU A 336 -12.82 -13.53 20.18
CA LEU A 336 -13.73 -14.64 19.89
C LEU A 336 -14.92 -14.16 19.05
N LYS A 337 -15.50 -13.02 19.40
CA LYS A 337 -16.62 -12.44 18.64
C LYS A 337 -16.21 -12.12 17.20
N THR A 338 -15.07 -11.46 17.00
CA THR A 338 -14.59 -11.14 15.65
C THR A 338 -14.41 -12.41 14.82
N LYS A 339 -13.85 -13.47 15.39
CA LYS A 339 -13.75 -14.77 14.71
C LYS A 339 -15.10 -15.34 14.33
N LEU A 340 -16.07 -15.36 15.25
CA LEU A 340 -17.41 -15.86 14.99
C LEU A 340 -18.15 -15.03 13.93
N ALA A 341 -17.97 -13.70 13.95
CA ALA A 341 -18.53 -12.82 12.93
C ALA A 341 -17.93 -13.13 11.55
N LYS A 342 -16.60 -13.33 11.46
CA LYS A 342 -15.93 -13.70 10.20
C LYS A 342 -16.30 -15.09 9.70
N GLU A 343 -16.61 -16.05 10.57
CA GLU A 343 -17.16 -17.35 10.16
C GLU A 343 -18.61 -17.24 9.66
N THR A 344 -19.41 -16.34 10.22
CA THR A 344 -20.80 -16.11 9.80
C THR A 344 -20.88 -15.31 8.50
N TYR A 345 -20.04 -14.28 8.36
CA TYR A 345 -19.99 -13.36 7.21
C TYR A 345 -18.67 -13.51 6.47
N ASP A 346 -18.35 -14.74 6.05
CA ASP A 346 -17.14 -14.99 5.27
C ASP A 346 -17.23 -14.35 3.89
N GLU A 347 -16.07 -14.20 3.24
CA GLU A 347 -15.94 -13.60 1.93
C GLU A 347 -16.88 -14.20 0.90
N ALA A 348 -17.01 -15.54 0.88
CA ALA A 348 -17.82 -16.27 -0.08
C ALA A 348 -19.32 -15.98 0.09
N ARG A 349 -19.82 -15.97 1.32
CA ARG A 349 -21.24 -15.68 1.62
C ARG A 349 -21.63 -14.27 1.26
N ILE A 350 -20.76 -13.29 1.52
CA ILE A 350 -21.04 -11.89 1.12
C ILE A 350 -21.12 -11.81 -0.40
N TRP A 351 -20.18 -12.42 -1.14
CA TRP A 351 -20.24 -12.47 -2.59
C TRP A 351 -21.48 -13.17 -3.10
N GLU A 352 -21.83 -14.32 -2.53
CA GLU A 352 -23.04 -15.08 -2.91
C GLU A 352 -24.32 -14.24 -2.76
N ALA A 353 -24.47 -13.53 -1.65
CA ALA A 353 -25.61 -12.65 -1.43
C ALA A 353 -25.68 -11.53 -2.49
N LEU A 354 -24.54 -10.87 -2.80
CA LEU A 354 -24.52 -9.80 -3.80
C LEU A 354 -24.79 -10.31 -5.22
N VAL A 355 -24.30 -11.50 -5.58
CA VAL A 355 -24.54 -12.14 -6.87
C VAL A 355 -26.00 -12.57 -7.01
N ASN A 356 -26.54 -13.25 -6.02
CA ASN A 356 -27.92 -13.77 -6.05
C ASN A 356 -28.95 -12.63 -6.08
N HIS A 357 -28.71 -11.57 -5.34
CA HIS A 357 -29.59 -10.42 -5.24
C HIS A 357 -29.06 -9.19 -6.00
N HIS A 358 -28.43 -9.39 -7.18
CA HIS A 358 -27.87 -8.30 -7.99
C HIS A 358 -28.87 -7.18 -8.33
N GLN A 359 -30.18 -7.47 -8.36
CA GLN A 359 -31.21 -6.45 -8.55
C GLN A 359 -31.34 -5.50 -7.34
N LEU A 360 -31.12 -5.97 -6.12
CA LEU A 360 -31.02 -5.11 -4.92
C LEU A 360 -29.73 -4.28 -4.98
N LEU A 361 -28.63 -4.88 -5.43
CA LEU A 361 -27.36 -4.17 -5.63
C LEU A 361 -27.52 -3.01 -6.63
N LYS A 362 -28.22 -3.20 -7.75
CA LYS A 362 -28.53 -2.13 -8.72
C LYS A 362 -29.31 -0.99 -8.09
N LYS A 363 -30.29 -1.30 -7.24
CA LYS A 363 -31.06 -0.28 -6.53
C LYS A 363 -30.22 0.48 -5.51
N ALA A 364 -29.35 -0.22 -4.78
CA ALA A 364 -28.39 0.40 -3.89
C ALA A 364 -27.42 1.31 -4.67
N PHE A 365 -26.90 0.87 -5.81
CA PHE A 365 -26.12 1.72 -6.70
C PHE A 365 -26.91 2.97 -7.17
N SER A 366 -28.20 2.85 -7.46
CA SER A 366 -29.02 4.01 -7.81
C SER A 366 -29.09 5.08 -6.71
N LEU A 367 -29.12 4.66 -5.42
CA LEU A 367 -29.00 5.57 -4.27
C LEU A 367 -27.64 6.24 -4.23
N PHE A 368 -26.56 5.44 -4.34
CA PHE A 368 -25.19 5.91 -4.37
C PHE A 368 -24.99 6.94 -5.51
N ASN A 369 -25.47 6.62 -6.71
CA ASN A 369 -25.38 7.50 -7.86
C ASN A 369 -26.09 8.85 -7.63
N LYS A 370 -27.26 8.84 -7.00
CA LYS A 370 -27.98 10.08 -6.65
C LYS A 370 -27.24 10.91 -5.60
N LYS A 371 -26.52 10.27 -4.68
CA LYS A 371 -25.77 10.97 -3.62
C LYS A 371 -24.47 11.57 -4.16
N PHE A 372 -23.73 10.85 -5.00
CA PHE A 372 -22.33 11.18 -5.31
C PHE A 372 -22.04 11.55 -6.77
N ASN A 373 -23.02 11.39 -7.70
CA ASN A 373 -22.78 11.79 -9.08
C ASN A 373 -22.88 13.32 -9.24
N PRO A 374 -21.77 14.02 -9.55
CA PRO A 374 -21.73 15.47 -9.64
C PRO A 374 -22.60 16.04 -10.76
N SER A 375 -22.94 15.23 -11.77
CA SER A 375 -23.83 15.62 -12.87
C SER A 375 -25.31 15.64 -12.48
N LEU A 376 -25.65 15.12 -11.30
CA LEU A 376 -27.02 15.12 -10.78
C LEU A 376 -27.21 16.23 -9.73
N LYS A 377 -28.42 16.77 -9.66
CA LYS A 377 -28.74 17.69 -8.54
C LYS A 377 -28.78 16.90 -7.23
N ALA A 378 -28.33 17.53 -6.15
CA ALA A 378 -28.41 16.94 -4.82
C ALA A 378 -29.87 16.52 -4.52
N HIS A 379 -30.06 15.27 -4.12
CA HIS A 379 -31.35 14.69 -3.80
C HIS A 379 -31.38 14.20 -2.37
N ASP A 380 -32.49 14.43 -1.68
CA ASP A 380 -32.76 13.70 -0.44
C ASP A 380 -33.03 12.22 -0.79
N ILE A 381 -32.12 11.35 -0.35
CA ILE A 381 -32.19 9.90 -0.62
C ILE A 381 -32.91 9.12 0.48
N GLN A 382 -33.28 9.76 1.60
CA GLN A 382 -33.78 9.06 2.79
C GLN A 382 -35.05 8.24 2.50
N LYS A 383 -36.02 8.82 1.81
CA LYS A 383 -37.25 8.11 1.45
C LYS A 383 -36.98 6.86 0.60
N GLN A 384 -36.07 6.96 -0.37
CA GLN A 384 -35.74 5.86 -1.26
C GLN A 384 -34.91 4.80 -0.52
N ARG A 385 -34.08 5.19 0.40
CA ARG A 385 -33.33 4.31 1.31
C ARG A 385 -34.31 3.47 2.14
N ASP A 386 -35.33 4.10 2.74
CA ASP A 386 -36.33 3.41 3.56
C ASP A 386 -37.20 2.45 2.72
N GLU A 387 -37.53 2.84 1.48
CA GLU A 387 -38.23 1.98 0.52
C GLU A 387 -37.37 0.75 0.17
N LEU A 388 -36.08 0.94 -0.08
CA LEU A 388 -35.15 -0.14 -0.40
C LEU A 388 -34.94 -1.07 0.80
N GLU A 389 -34.88 -0.55 2.03
CA GLU A 389 -34.78 -1.38 3.24
C GLU A 389 -36.00 -2.31 3.41
N LYS A 390 -37.22 -1.78 3.15
CA LYS A 390 -38.44 -2.61 3.13
C LYS A 390 -38.39 -3.68 2.05
N GLU A 391 -37.83 -3.35 0.88
CA GLU A 391 -37.68 -4.32 -0.21
C GLU A 391 -36.64 -5.40 0.11
N ILE A 392 -35.52 -5.03 0.73
CA ILE A 392 -34.52 -5.99 1.26
C ILE A 392 -35.22 -6.97 2.17
N GLY A 393 -36.01 -6.49 3.16
CA GLY A 393 -36.76 -7.36 4.08
C GLY A 393 -37.75 -8.34 3.41
N ARG A 394 -38.26 -7.98 2.20
CA ARG A 394 -39.19 -8.85 1.44
C ARG A 394 -38.47 -9.85 0.53
N LYS A 395 -37.33 -9.48 -0.04
CA LYS A 395 -36.61 -10.26 -1.05
C LYS A 395 -35.54 -11.18 -0.49
N THR A 396 -35.06 -10.92 0.73
CA THR A 396 -34.08 -11.76 1.42
C THR A 396 -34.81 -12.63 2.44
N SER A 397 -34.70 -13.94 2.27
CA SER A 397 -35.34 -14.92 3.18
C SER A 397 -34.44 -15.24 4.38
N VAL A 398 -33.13 -15.07 4.24
CA VAL A 398 -32.12 -15.37 5.25
C VAL A 398 -31.64 -14.07 5.92
N GLU A 399 -31.54 -14.09 7.24
CA GLU A 399 -31.11 -12.93 8.03
C GLU A 399 -29.70 -12.45 7.65
N VAL A 400 -28.78 -13.37 7.37
CA VAL A 400 -27.41 -13.07 6.91
C VAL A 400 -27.43 -12.22 5.64
N GLU A 401 -28.24 -12.58 4.63
CA GLU A 401 -28.36 -11.79 3.40
C GLU A 401 -28.94 -10.39 3.68
N ARG A 402 -29.93 -10.32 4.57
CA ARG A 402 -30.53 -9.03 4.97
C ARG A 402 -29.51 -8.11 5.61
N ASN A 403 -28.70 -8.64 6.50
CA ASN A 403 -27.66 -7.87 7.18
C ASN A 403 -26.55 -7.43 6.21
N ILE A 404 -26.20 -8.28 5.23
CA ILE A 404 -25.26 -7.89 4.16
C ILE A 404 -25.78 -6.68 3.39
N PHE A 405 -27.06 -6.68 2.99
CA PHE A 405 -27.63 -5.53 2.27
C PHE A 405 -27.84 -4.29 3.15
N ARG A 406 -28.09 -4.46 4.45
CA ARG A 406 -28.06 -3.34 5.41
C ARG A 406 -26.66 -2.74 5.53
N ALA A 407 -25.60 -3.56 5.50
CA ALA A 407 -24.24 -3.05 5.46
C ALA A 407 -23.94 -2.29 4.15
N VAL A 408 -24.53 -2.71 3.01
CA VAL A 408 -24.44 -1.95 1.76
C VAL A 408 -25.15 -0.58 1.87
N LEU A 409 -26.28 -0.49 2.54
CA LEU A 409 -26.95 0.80 2.80
C LEU A 409 -26.11 1.67 3.74
N LEU A 410 -25.57 1.09 4.80
CA LEU A 410 -24.69 1.78 5.74
C LEU A 410 -23.42 2.31 5.03
N PHE A 411 -22.84 1.53 4.14
CA PHE A 411 -21.73 1.98 3.29
C PHE A 411 -22.07 3.29 2.57
N ILE A 412 -23.23 3.38 1.90
CA ILE A 412 -23.66 4.58 1.19
C ILE A 412 -23.85 5.76 2.16
N GLU A 413 -24.45 5.50 3.32
CA GLU A 413 -24.73 6.53 4.34
C GLU A 413 -23.45 7.14 4.91
N MET A 414 -22.45 6.32 5.21
CA MET A 414 -21.23 6.72 5.90
C MET A 414 -20.19 7.38 4.99
N ILE A 415 -20.32 7.28 3.68
CA ILE A 415 -19.41 7.97 2.76
C ILE A 415 -19.62 9.48 2.82
N LEU A 416 -18.54 10.21 3.05
CA LEU A 416 -18.47 11.67 3.04
C LEU A 416 -17.90 12.24 1.74
N ARG A 417 -16.89 11.55 1.17
CA ARG A 417 -16.24 11.89 -0.11
C ARG A 417 -15.85 10.61 -0.86
N THR A 418 -15.87 10.67 -2.18
CA THR A 418 -15.33 9.59 -3.04
C THR A 418 -14.89 10.16 -4.38
N ASN A 419 -13.80 9.60 -4.94
CA ASN A 419 -13.35 9.89 -6.31
C ASN A 419 -14.00 8.99 -7.35
N PHE A 420 -15.08 8.29 -7.02
CA PHE A 420 -15.73 7.29 -7.87
C PHE A 420 -16.07 7.81 -9.28
N TYR A 421 -16.55 9.05 -9.39
CA TYR A 421 -16.93 9.70 -10.64
C TYR A 421 -15.81 10.49 -11.32
N LYS A 422 -14.65 10.63 -10.68
CA LYS A 422 -13.49 11.26 -11.30
C LYS A 422 -13.00 10.42 -12.48
N GLU A 423 -12.75 11.03 -13.65
CA GLU A 423 -12.33 10.31 -14.85
C GLU A 423 -10.90 9.77 -14.69
N GLU A 424 -9.98 10.61 -14.23
CA GLU A 424 -8.58 10.27 -14.08
C GLU A 424 -8.27 9.79 -12.65
N LYS A 425 -8.33 8.47 -12.43
CA LYS A 425 -8.01 7.86 -11.15
C LYS A 425 -7.24 6.56 -11.32
N THR A 426 -6.41 6.22 -10.32
CA THR A 426 -5.64 4.96 -10.28
C THR A 426 -6.19 3.98 -9.24
N SER A 427 -7.08 4.47 -8.37
CA SER A 427 -7.76 3.70 -7.32
C SER A 427 -9.12 4.32 -7.05
N VAL A 428 -10.07 3.55 -6.55
CA VAL A 428 -11.30 4.10 -5.97
C VAL A 428 -11.05 4.34 -4.49
N ALA A 429 -11.36 5.55 -4.05
CA ALA A 429 -11.13 5.99 -2.69
C ALA A 429 -12.42 6.52 -2.06
N PHE A 430 -12.59 6.24 -0.78
CA PHE A 430 -13.73 6.67 0.05
C PHE A 430 -13.21 7.28 1.33
N MET A 431 -13.86 8.35 1.79
CA MET A 431 -13.73 8.90 3.13
C MET A 431 -15.03 8.62 3.89
N TYR A 432 -14.93 8.01 5.06
CA TYR A 432 -16.10 7.64 5.87
C TYR A 432 -16.21 8.51 7.11
N SER A 433 -17.48 8.82 7.54
CA SER A 433 -17.77 9.15 8.92
C SER A 433 -17.46 7.93 9.79
N PRO A 434 -16.83 8.10 10.96
CA PRO A 434 -16.57 6.99 11.87
C PRO A 434 -17.81 6.59 12.73
N ASP A 435 -18.99 7.17 12.49
CA ASP A 435 -20.18 6.99 13.32
C ASP A 435 -20.73 5.56 13.35
N TYR A 436 -20.35 4.73 12.41
CA TYR A 436 -20.75 3.32 12.37
C TYR A 436 -19.88 2.40 13.26
N LEU A 437 -18.75 2.89 13.76
CA LEU A 437 -17.88 2.12 14.62
C LEU A 437 -18.51 2.00 16.02
N ASN A 438 -18.56 0.78 16.54
CA ASN A 438 -19.05 0.58 17.89
C ASN A 438 -17.99 0.94 18.94
N GLU A 439 -18.43 1.47 20.07
CA GLU A 439 -17.54 1.95 21.14
C GLU A 439 -16.85 0.83 21.93
N VAL A 440 -17.29 -0.41 21.76
CA VAL A 440 -16.73 -1.56 22.48
C VAL A 440 -15.45 -2.04 21.84
N ASP A 441 -15.47 -2.26 20.53
CA ASP A 441 -14.29 -2.70 19.77
C ASP A 441 -13.36 -1.50 19.46
N TYR A 442 -13.95 -0.29 19.36
CA TYR A 442 -13.25 0.94 18.99
C TYR A 442 -13.50 2.05 20.03
N PRO A 443 -12.95 1.91 21.26
CA PRO A 443 -13.30 2.79 22.39
C PRO A 443 -12.88 4.26 22.20
N VAL A 444 -11.93 4.53 21.31
CA VAL A 444 -11.56 5.90 20.92
C VAL A 444 -12.02 6.10 19.49
N LYS A 445 -13.02 6.96 19.31
CA LYS A 445 -13.59 7.24 17.99
C LYS A 445 -12.56 7.96 17.11
N PRO A 446 -12.22 7.44 15.91
CA PRO A 446 -11.37 8.13 14.97
C PRO A 446 -12.00 9.45 14.49
N PHE A 447 -11.17 10.39 14.05
CA PHE A 447 -11.63 11.61 13.40
C PHE A 447 -12.08 11.36 11.95
N GLY A 448 -11.38 10.47 11.23
CA GLY A 448 -11.71 10.12 9.86
C GLY A 448 -11.04 8.82 9.41
N ILE A 449 -11.68 8.18 8.44
CA ILE A 449 -11.26 6.90 7.87
C ILE A 449 -11.26 7.05 6.36
N PHE A 450 -10.12 6.77 5.73
CA PHE A 450 -10.03 6.59 4.28
C PHE A 450 -9.93 5.11 3.94
N HIS A 451 -10.58 4.70 2.86
CA HIS A 451 -10.53 3.37 2.30
C HIS A 451 -10.18 3.47 0.82
N VAL A 452 -9.09 2.82 0.40
CA VAL A 452 -8.59 2.84 -0.97
C VAL A 452 -8.60 1.43 -1.54
N ILE A 453 -9.17 1.28 -2.72
CA ILE A 453 -9.33 -0.01 -3.40
C ILE A 453 -8.75 0.11 -4.81
N SER A 454 -7.91 -0.82 -5.20
CA SER A 454 -7.46 -1.01 -6.57
C SER A 454 -7.28 -2.50 -6.88
N MET A 455 -6.83 -2.81 -8.08
CA MET A 455 -6.55 -4.18 -8.50
C MET A 455 -5.49 -4.84 -7.60
N GLU A 456 -4.49 -4.07 -7.13
CA GLU A 456 -3.35 -4.58 -6.37
C GLU A 456 -3.51 -4.46 -4.87
N LEU A 457 -4.49 -3.66 -4.40
CA LEU A 457 -4.57 -3.35 -2.97
C LEU A 457 -5.99 -3.14 -2.45
N ARG A 458 -6.14 -3.41 -1.16
CA ARG A 458 -7.13 -2.80 -0.28
C ARG A 458 -6.38 -2.12 0.87
N GLY A 459 -6.67 -0.86 1.15
CA GLY A 459 -5.93 -0.13 2.16
C GLY A 459 -6.81 0.82 2.96
N PHE A 460 -6.46 1.00 4.22
CA PHE A 460 -7.11 1.94 5.11
C PHE A 460 -6.12 3.01 5.58
N HIS A 461 -6.61 4.21 5.83
CA HIS A 461 -5.91 5.25 6.56
C HIS A 461 -6.80 5.81 7.65
N ILE A 462 -6.43 5.57 8.90
CA ILE A 462 -7.18 6.02 10.08
C ILE A 462 -6.44 7.17 10.72
N ARG A 463 -7.17 8.19 11.17
CA ARG A 463 -6.63 9.36 11.88
C ARG A 463 -7.51 9.77 13.05
N PHE A 464 -6.87 10.24 14.12
CA PHE A 464 -7.54 10.62 15.36
C PHE A 464 -7.68 12.14 15.55
N ARG A 465 -7.22 12.95 14.59
CA ARG A 465 -7.41 14.40 14.56
C ARG A 465 -7.51 14.93 13.13
N ASP A 466 -7.95 16.18 13.02
CA ASP A 466 -7.97 16.99 11.78
C ASP A 466 -6.57 17.12 11.15
N ILE A 467 -5.56 17.36 12.00
CA ILE A 467 -4.16 17.36 11.63
C ILE A 467 -3.52 16.11 12.19
N ALA A 468 -3.08 15.22 11.32
CA ALA A 468 -2.56 13.92 11.74
C ALA A 468 -1.33 13.48 10.96
N ARG A 469 -0.46 12.72 11.64
CA ARG A 469 0.72 12.11 11.04
C ARG A 469 0.90 10.67 11.50
N GLY A 470 1.38 9.85 10.60
CA GLY A 470 1.73 8.46 10.89
C GLY A 470 2.31 7.74 9.69
N GLY A 471 2.88 6.57 9.93
CA GLY A 471 3.51 5.75 8.90
C GLY A 471 2.49 5.06 8.00
N VAL A 472 2.89 4.76 6.78
CA VAL A 472 2.16 3.91 5.85
C VAL A 472 2.93 2.59 5.69
N ARG A 473 2.24 1.47 5.91
CA ARG A 473 2.82 0.12 5.88
C ARG A 473 2.26 -0.67 4.72
N ILE A 474 3.12 -1.46 4.03
CA ILE A 474 2.72 -2.46 3.05
C ILE A 474 2.68 -3.82 3.72
N VAL A 475 1.50 -4.45 3.74
CA VAL A 475 1.26 -5.78 4.30
C VAL A 475 1.36 -6.81 3.19
N ARG A 476 2.43 -7.63 3.25
CA ARG A 476 2.70 -8.74 2.34
C ARG A 476 2.33 -10.06 2.98
N SER A 477 1.76 -10.97 2.20
CA SER A 477 1.34 -12.29 2.66
C SER A 477 2.19 -13.38 2.02
N GLN A 478 2.87 -14.20 2.83
CA GLN A 478 3.74 -15.26 2.33
C GLN A 478 2.98 -16.52 1.89
N THR A 479 1.79 -16.74 2.44
CA THR A 479 0.90 -17.85 2.12
C THR A 479 -0.52 -17.33 1.91
N PHE A 480 -1.33 -18.07 1.15
CA PHE A 480 -2.72 -17.71 0.93
C PHE A 480 -3.51 -17.65 2.26
N GLN A 481 -3.22 -18.56 3.22
CA GLN A 481 -3.84 -18.52 4.54
C GLN A 481 -3.49 -17.24 5.31
N ASN A 482 -2.23 -16.77 5.21
CA ASN A 482 -1.83 -15.49 5.80
C ASN A 482 -2.53 -14.32 5.13
N PHE A 483 -2.76 -14.39 3.81
CA PHE A 483 -3.54 -13.39 3.10
C PHE A 483 -4.98 -13.30 3.59
N LEU A 484 -5.66 -14.44 3.75
CA LEU A 484 -7.03 -14.47 4.29
C LEU A 484 -7.08 -13.85 5.70
N ASN A 485 -6.18 -14.28 6.59
CA ASN A 485 -6.11 -13.71 7.94
C ASN A 485 -5.85 -12.20 7.93
N ASN A 486 -4.90 -11.74 7.11
CA ASN A 486 -4.62 -10.30 6.98
C ASN A 486 -5.82 -9.55 6.41
N SER A 487 -6.53 -10.14 5.44
CA SER A 487 -7.73 -9.58 4.83
C SER A 487 -8.86 -9.39 5.85
N ASP A 488 -9.03 -10.33 6.77
CA ASP A 488 -10.07 -10.28 7.81
C ASP A 488 -9.82 -9.19 8.85
N PHE A 489 -8.55 -8.91 9.17
CA PHE A 489 -8.18 -8.06 10.30
C PHE A 489 -7.41 -6.78 9.91
N ILE A 490 -7.34 -6.43 8.64
CA ILE A 490 -6.54 -5.28 8.19
C ILE A 490 -7.01 -3.95 8.80
N PHE A 491 -8.32 -3.77 9.00
CA PHE A 491 -8.84 -2.55 9.63
C PHE A 491 -8.51 -2.50 11.13
N ASP A 492 -8.67 -3.62 11.85
CA ASP A 492 -8.34 -3.71 13.27
C ASP A 492 -6.85 -3.48 13.52
N GLU A 493 -5.99 -4.04 12.68
CA GLU A 493 -4.55 -3.76 12.72
C GLU A 493 -4.28 -2.26 12.51
N ASN A 494 -4.91 -1.66 11.51
CA ASN A 494 -4.75 -0.23 11.23
C ASN A 494 -5.23 0.64 12.40
N TYR A 495 -6.41 0.35 12.96
CA TYR A 495 -6.95 1.08 14.10
C TYR A 495 -6.00 1.03 15.31
N ASN A 496 -5.54 -0.17 15.67
CA ASN A 496 -4.64 -0.36 16.81
C ASN A 496 -3.30 0.34 16.62
N LEU A 497 -2.75 0.31 15.40
CA LEU A 497 -1.51 1.02 15.06
C LEU A 497 -1.71 2.55 15.09
N ALA A 498 -2.81 3.05 14.58
CA ALA A 498 -3.15 4.48 14.60
C ALA A 498 -3.40 4.98 16.03
N LEU A 499 -4.08 4.18 16.88
CA LEU A 499 -4.30 4.51 18.29
C LEU A 499 -2.97 4.53 19.07
N THR A 500 -2.12 3.56 18.84
CA THR A 500 -0.77 3.55 19.43
C THR A 500 0.02 4.80 19.01
N GLN A 501 -0.11 5.22 17.75
CA GLN A 501 0.50 6.46 17.26
C GLN A 501 -0.10 7.69 17.96
N GLN A 502 -1.42 7.72 18.21
CA GLN A 502 -2.09 8.79 18.95
C GLN A 502 -1.52 8.92 20.37
N MET A 503 -1.27 7.81 21.04
CA MET A 503 -0.68 7.81 22.37
C MET A 503 0.78 8.28 22.38
N LYS A 504 1.54 8.05 21.31
CA LYS A 504 2.89 8.57 21.13
C LYS A 504 2.92 10.07 20.80
N ASN A 505 1.94 10.56 20.04
CA ASN A 505 1.88 11.92 19.54
C ASN A 505 1.35 12.92 20.59
N LYS A 506 1.32 12.55 21.86
CA LYS A 506 0.75 13.35 22.96
C LYS A 506 1.35 14.75 23.08
N ASP A 507 2.65 14.91 22.85
CA ASP A 507 3.39 16.17 23.05
C ASP A 507 3.83 16.87 21.74
N ILE A 508 3.23 16.46 20.61
CA ILE A 508 3.39 17.13 19.32
C ILE A 508 2.03 17.63 18.78
N PRO A 509 1.98 18.60 17.86
CA PRO A 509 0.72 19.13 17.33
C PRO A 509 -0.14 18.07 16.67
N GLU A 510 0.44 17.20 15.85
CA GLU A 510 -0.30 16.23 15.07
C GLU A 510 -0.90 15.11 15.92
N GLY A 511 -2.13 14.74 15.61
CA GLY A 511 -2.73 13.50 16.10
C GLY A 511 -2.11 12.27 15.46
N GLY A 512 -2.43 11.11 16.02
CA GLY A 512 -2.00 9.83 15.46
C GLY A 512 -2.76 9.46 14.21
N SER A 513 -2.06 8.94 13.21
CA SER A 513 -2.62 8.27 12.06
C SER A 513 -1.81 7.04 11.66
N LYS A 514 -2.41 6.19 10.86
CA LYS A 514 -1.72 5.03 10.28
C LYS A 514 -2.38 4.65 8.97
N GLY A 515 -1.55 4.31 7.98
CA GLY A 515 -1.97 3.70 6.73
C GLY A 515 -1.54 2.24 6.68
N THR A 516 -2.42 1.35 6.21
CA THR A 516 -2.10 -0.04 5.90
C THR A 516 -2.54 -0.36 4.48
N ILE A 517 -1.66 -0.99 3.72
CA ILE A 517 -1.87 -1.40 2.34
C ILE A 517 -1.74 -2.91 2.28
N LEU A 518 -2.87 -3.63 2.26
CA LEU A 518 -2.87 -5.07 2.02
C LEU A 518 -2.77 -5.32 0.52
N LEU A 519 -1.71 -5.99 0.10
CA LEU A 519 -1.54 -6.39 -1.28
C LEU A 519 -2.50 -7.54 -1.63
N SER A 520 -3.14 -7.46 -2.80
CA SER A 520 -3.90 -8.58 -3.36
C SER A 520 -3.01 -9.81 -3.50
N TRP A 521 -3.59 -11.01 -3.41
CA TRP A 521 -2.81 -12.25 -3.42
C TRP A 521 -1.92 -12.37 -4.67
N GLU A 522 -2.42 -11.96 -5.83
CA GLU A 522 -1.72 -12.01 -7.10
C GLU A 522 -0.70 -10.88 -7.29
N ALA A 523 -0.64 -9.90 -6.38
CA ALA A 523 0.16 -8.67 -6.50
C ALA A 523 1.20 -8.51 -5.38
N GLN A 524 1.67 -9.61 -4.76
CA GLN A 524 2.59 -9.57 -3.62
C GLN A 524 3.95 -8.91 -3.93
N ASP A 525 4.36 -8.84 -5.17
CA ASP A 525 5.58 -8.19 -5.66
C ASP A 525 5.37 -6.72 -6.09
N GLN A 526 4.12 -6.25 -6.15
CA GLN A 526 3.75 -4.92 -6.68
C GLN A 526 3.59 -3.84 -5.59
N GLY A 527 4.30 -3.95 -4.49
CA GLY A 527 4.16 -3.04 -3.35
C GLY A 527 4.40 -1.56 -3.68
N GLU A 528 5.34 -1.24 -4.57
CA GLU A 528 5.60 0.15 -4.99
C GLU A 528 4.42 0.72 -5.78
N GLY A 529 3.88 -0.03 -6.74
CA GLY A 529 2.71 0.37 -7.53
C GLY A 529 1.46 0.55 -6.65
N ALA A 530 1.24 -0.37 -5.72
CA ALA A 530 0.15 -0.30 -4.74
C ALA A 530 0.25 0.96 -3.86
N PHE A 531 1.45 1.27 -3.35
CA PHE A 531 1.67 2.50 -2.58
C PHE A 531 1.35 3.76 -3.39
N LYS A 532 1.78 3.82 -4.65
CA LYS A 532 1.51 4.95 -5.53
C LYS A 532 0.02 5.15 -5.77
N LYS A 533 -0.72 4.08 -6.03
CA LYS A 533 -2.18 4.12 -6.20
C LYS A 533 -2.90 4.53 -4.91
N TYR A 534 -2.43 4.05 -3.78
CA TYR A 534 -2.94 4.43 -2.48
C TYR A 534 -2.77 5.94 -2.21
N VAL A 535 -1.58 6.49 -2.44
CA VAL A 535 -1.30 7.93 -2.27
C VAL A 535 -2.12 8.78 -3.23
N ASN A 536 -2.25 8.38 -4.50
CA ASN A 536 -3.10 9.08 -5.46
C ASN A 536 -4.56 9.13 -4.99
N GLY A 537 -5.11 8.00 -4.50
CA GLY A 537 -6.47 7.94 -3.96
C GLY A 537 -6.66 8.86 -2.75
N LEU A 538 -5.66 8.97 -1.86
CA LEU A 538 -5.71 9.94 -0.75
C LEU A 538 -5.69 11.39 -1.27
N LEU A 539 -4.79 11.73 -2.20
CA LEU A 539 -4.69 13.08 -2.76
C LEU A 539 -5.98 13.50 -3.48
N ASP A 540 -6.64 12.58 -4.20
CA ASP A 540 -7.94 12.86 -4.80
C ASP A 540 -8.98 13.30 -3.77
N LEU A 541 -8.96 12.75 -2.56
CA LEU A 541 -9.92 13.09 -1.50
C LEU A 541 -9.49 14.29 -0.63
N LEU A 542 -8.20 14.64 -0.63
CA LEU A 542 -7.68 15.80 0.12
C LEU A 542 -7.84 17.10 -0.65
N LEU A 543 -7.92 17.05 -1.98
CA LEU A 543 -7.98 18.22 -2.85
C LEU A 543 -9.41 18.53 -3.29
N PRO A 544 -9.75 19.80 -3.50
CA PRO A 544 -11.00 20.18 -4.16
C PRO A 544 -11.01 19.68 -5.60
N ASP A 545 -12.08 19.03 -6.02
CA ASP A 545 -12.27 18.58 -7.39
C ASP A 545 -13.76 18.69 -7.78
N LYS A 546 -14.05 19.17 -9.02
CA LYS A 546 -15.42 19.36 -9.52
C LYS A 546 -16.20 18.04 -9.66
N ASP A 547 -15.49 16.94 -9.82
CA ASP A 547 -16.07 15.60 -10.01
C ASP A 547 -16.24 14.85 -8.68
N ILE A 548 -15.94 15.52 -7.55
CA ILE A 548 -16.07 14.97 -6.18
C ILE A 548 -17.11 15.75 -5.38
N VAL A 549 -18.23 15.11 -5.10
CA VAL A 549 -19.23 15.64 -4.16
C VAL A 549 -18.69 15.53 -2.74
N ASN A 550 -18.70 16.65 -2.03
CA ASN A 550 -18.13 16.78 -0.70
C ASN A 550 -19.23 17.01 0.35
N TYR A 551 -19.40 16.06 1.26
CA TYR A 551 -20.26 16.19 2.46
C TYR A 551 -19.45 16.43 3.75
N TYR A 552 -18.13 16.69 3.60
CA TYR A 552 -17.25 16.99 4.71
C TYR A 552 -16.59 18.36 4.47
N GLU A 553 -17.11 19.37 5.13
CA GLU A 553 -16.74 20.78 4.87
C GLU A 553 -15.43 21.21 5.51
N GLU A 554 -14.87 20.41 6.45
CA GLU A 554 -13.64 20.75 7.15
C GLU A 554 -12.39 20.41 6.34
N GLU A 555 -11.32 21.19 6.58
CA GLU A 555 -10.01 20.93 6.00
C GLU A 555 -9.37 19.67 6.62
N VAL A 556 -8.70 18.88 5.78
CA VAL A 556 -7.97 17.68 6.20
C VAL A 556 -6.50 17.88 5.91
N ILE A 557 -5.68 17.97 6.96
CA ILE A 557 -4.23 18.05 6.85
C ILE A 557 -3.62 16.72 7.25
N LEU A 558 -3.03 16.02 6.29
CA LEU A 558 -2.47 14.69 6.47
C LEU A 558 -0.99 14.64 6.08
N PHE A 559 -0.18 14.08 6.98
CA PHE A 559 1.25 13.87 6.75
C PHE A 559 1.59 12.38 6.84
N LEU A 560 2.27 11.87 5.82
CA LEU A 560 2.69 10.47 5.74
C LEU A 560 4.12 10.30 6.28
N GLY A 561 4.39 9.21 6.97
CA GLY A 561 5.72 8.83 7.40
C GLY A 561 6.14 7.47 6.83
N PRO A 562 7.45 7.16 6.84
CA PRO A 562 7.93 5.84 6.46
C PRO A 562 7.53 4.79 7.49
N ASP A 563 7.26 3.58 6.99
CA ASP A 563 7.07 2.37 7.78
C ASP A 563 7.55 1.16 6.95
N GLU A 564 7.16 -0.04 7.30
CA GLU A 564 7.57 -1.27 6.63
C GLU A 564 7.26 -1.23 5.12
N GLY A 565 8.31 -1.32 4.31
CA GLY A 565 8.25 -1.36 2.85
C GLY A 565 8.01 -0.03 2.14
N THR A 566 8.03 1.13 2.83
CA THR A 566 7.71 2.43 2.24
C THR A 566 8.75 3.52 2.40
N ALA A 567 9.86 3.27 3.08
CA ALA A 567 10.88 4.30 3.35
C ALA A 567 11.40 4.97 2.06
N ASP A 568 11.70 4.19 1.04
CA ASP A 568 12.23 4.69 -0.25
C ASP A 568 11.15 5.41 -1.11
N LEU A 569 9.87 5.33 -0.72
CA LEU A 569 8.74 5.87 -1.47
C LEU A 569 8.30 7.26 -0.98
N MET A 570 8.82 7.73 0.14
CA MET A 570 8.44 9.04 0.71
C MET A 570 8.82 10.21 -0.20
N ALA A 571 9.96 10.11 -0.89
CA ALA A 571 10.38 11.10 -1.90
C ALA A 571 9.37 11.21 -3.06
N TRP A 572 8.90 10.08 -3.53
CA TRP A 572 7.89 10.04 -4.59
C TRP A 572 6.56 10.66 -4.12
N ALA A 573 6.11 10.34 -2.90
CA ALA A 573 4.86 10.87 -2.35
C ALA A 573 4.87 12.41 -2.27
N ALA A 574 5.97 13.02 -1.79
CA ALA A 574 6.10 14.48 -1.77
C ALA A 574 6.10 15.11 -3.18
N LYS A 575 6.84 14.52 -4.13
CA LYS A 575 6.84 14.97 -5.54
C LYS A 575 5.46 14.88 -6.16
N ARG A 576 4.74 13.80 -5.87
CA ARG A 576 3.38 13.58 -6.36
C ARG A 576 2.41 14.60 -5.81
N ALA A 577 2.47 14.89 -4.51
CA ALA A 577 1.68 15.94 -3.87
C ALA A 577 1.95 17.32 -4.50
N LYS A 578 3.22 17.62 -4.84
CA LYS A 578 3.59 18.85 -5.57
C LYS A 578 2.94 18.91 -6.96
N VAL A 579 2.96 17.81 -7.72
CA VAL A 579 2.33 17.73 -9.05
C VAL A 579 0.82 17.93 -8.97
N HIS A 580 0.18 17.48 -7.89
CA HIS A 580 -1.25 17.69 -7.62
C HIS A 580 -1.55 19.05 -6.98
N GLU A 581 -0.56 19.96 -6.87
CA GLU A 581 -0.72 21.29 -6.27
C GLU A 581 -1.24 21.25 -4.82
N TYR A 582 -0.92 20.16 -4.06
CA TYR A 582 -1.29 20.08 -2.65
C TYR A 582 -0.55 21.18 -1.87
N PRO A 583 -1.26 22.07 -1.16
CA PRO A 583 -0.65 23.26 -0.53
C PRO A 583 0.50 22.92 0.42
N TYR A 584 0.42 21.76 1.09
CA TYR A 584 1.40 21.30 2.08
C TYR A 584 2.35 20.23 1.53
N TRP A 585 2.64 20.24 0.22
CA TRP A 585 3.40 19.17 -0.45
C TRP A 585 4.79 18.90 0.17
N LYS A 586 5.47 19.94 0.70
CA LYS A 586 6.77 19.80 1.38
C LYS A 586 6.67 18.98 2.67
N ALA A 587 5.55 19.11 3.37
CA ALA A 587 5.25 18.41 4.60
C ALA A 587 4.49 17.09 4.40
N PHE A 588 3.93 16.85 3.20
CA PHE A 588 3.06 15.70 2.91
C PHE A 588 3.69 14.36 3.26
N SER A 589 5.01 14.21 3.08
CA SER A 589 5.75 13.06 3.59
C SER A 589 6.96 13.49 4.41
N THR A 590 7.24 12.74 5.49
CA THR A 590 8.40 12.94 6.38
C THR A 590 9.41 11.80 6.21
N GLY A 591 10.66 12.02 6.68
CA GLY A 591 11.74 11.04 6.48
C GLY A 591 12.21 10.92 5.03
N LYS A 592 11.94 11.93 4.22
CA LYS A 592 12.43 12.05 2.83
C LYS A 592 13.97 12.07 2.79
N PRO A 593 14.59 11.76 1.63
CA PRO A 593 16.02 11.99 1.43
C PRO A 593 16.42 13.44 1.71
N GLN A 594 17.64 13.62 2.17
CA GLN A 594 18.18 14.93 2.54
C GLN A 594 18.31 15.91 1.34
N GLU A 595 18.43 15.38 0.13
CA GLU A 595 18.41 16.12 -1.14
C GLU A 595 17.05 16.79 -1.38
N MET A 596 15.99 16.29 -0.75
CA MET A 596 14.65 16.87 -0.75
C MET A 596 14.31 17.61 0.56
N GLY A 597 15.30 17.96 1.34
CA GLY A 597 15.14 18.69 2.60
C GLY A 597 14.60 17.84 3.76
N GLY A 598 14.36 16.53 3.58
CA GLY A 598 13.90 15.62 4.62
C GLY A 598 14.96 15.38 5.69
N ILE A 599 14.53 14.91 6.85
CA ILE A 599 15.40 14.60 7.99
C ILE A 599 15.37 13.07 8.24
N PRO A 600 16.25 12.29 7.61
CA PRO A 600 16.29 10.84 7.82
C PRO A 600 16.61 10.51 9.29
N HIS A 601 15.69 9.81 9.96
CA HIS A 601 15.77 9.55 11.39
C HIS A 601 16.98 8.68 11.76
N ASP A 602 17.30 7.73 10.91
CA ASP A 602 18.41 6.78 11.07
C ASP A 602 19.79 7.44 10.95
N LEU A 603 19.92 8.43 10.06
CA LEU A 603 21.19 9.14 9.86
C LEU A 603 21.62 9.92 11.11
N TYR A 604 20.65 10.47 11.84
CA TYR A 604 20.90 11.34 13.01
C TYR A 604 20.59 10.66 14.34
N GLY A 605 20.14 9.40 14.33
CA GLY A 605 19.79 8.65 15.53
C GLY A 605 18.69 9.30 16.36
N MET A 606 17.67 9.88 15.73
CA MET A 606 16.62 10.65 16.40
C MET A 606 15.90 9.82 17.48
N THR A 607 15.47 8.61 17.13
CA THR A 607 14.79 7.70 18.05
C THR A 607 15.73 7.22 19.14
N THR A 608 16.96 6.88 18.78
CA THR A 608 17.98 6.38 19.72
C THR A 608 18.34 7.42 20.77
N ASN A 609 18.42 8.73 20.43
CA ASN A 609 18.68 9.77 21.41
C ASN A 609 17.59 9.84 22.50
N SER A 610 16.33 9.59 22.17
CA SER A 610 15.27 9.47 23.16
C SER A 610 15.47 8.26 24.08
N ILE A 611 15.68 7.07 23.49
CA ILE A 611 15.90 5.80 24.24
C ILE A 611 17.08 5.93 25.19
N HIS A 612 18.20 6.41 24.69
CA HIS A 612 19.43 6.55 25.44
C HIS A 612 19.29 7.54 26.60
N GLU A 613 18.50 8.60 26.44
CA GLU A 613 18.21 9.55 27.53
C GLU A 613 17.47 8.88 28.70
N TYR A 614 16.50 7.97 28.40
CA TYR A 614 15.85 7.16 29.44
C TYR A 614 16.86 6.26 30.18
N VAL A 615 17.80 5.66 29.47
CA VAL A 615 18.89 4.87 30.08
C VAL A 615 19.72 5.73 31.04
N LEU A 616 20.20 6.89 30.57
CA LEU A 616 21.01 7.79 31.38
C LEU A 616 20.28 8.26 32.63
N LYS A 617 18.96 8.57 32.52
CA LYS A 617 18.16 8.99 33.68
C LYS A 617 17.90 7.84 34.67
N ILE A 618 17.72 6.59 34.22
CA ILE A 618 17.65 5.43 35.11
C ILE A 618 18.97 5.31 35.91
N LEU A 619 20.12 5.39 35.24
CA LEU A 619 21.42 5.26 35.82
C LEU A 619 21.71 6.38 36.85
N GLU A 620 21.32 7.63 36.52
CA GLU A 620 21.38 8.78 37.43
C GLU A 620 20.59 8.51 38.73
N LYS A 621 19.31 8.07 38.61
CA LYS A 621 18.46 7.76 39.78
C LYS A 621 18.99 6.58 40.63
N LYS A 622 19.77 5.69 40.02
CA LYS A 622 20.37 4.53 40.69
C LYS A 622 21.84 4.77 41.14
N GLY A 623 22.40 5.92 40.87
CA GLY A 623 23.79 6.24 41.20
C GLY A 623 24.83 5.39 40.45
N LEU A 624 24.50 4.93 39.26
CA LEU A 624 25.32 4.07 38.41
C LEU A 624 25.98 4.86 37.28
N LYS A 625 27.15 4.41 36.83
CA LYS A 625 27.84 4.96 35.66
C LYS A 625 27.62 4.01 34.47
N GLU A 626 27.35 4.55 33.32
CA GLU A 626 27.06 3.77 32.11
C GLU A 626 28.18 2.76 31.77
N ALA A 627 29.45 3.16 31.87
CA ALA A 627 30.58 2.27 31.58
C ALA A 627 30.72 1.08 32.56
N GLN A 628 29.95 1.06 33.65
CA GLN A 628 30.01 0.01 34.67
C GLN A 628 28.90 -1.04 34.52
N ILE A 629 27.93 -0.83 33.67
CA ILE A 629 26.81 -1.75 33.43
C ILE A 629 27.02 -2.62 32.19
N THR A 630 26.32 -3.73 32.20
CA THR A 630 26.27 -4.66 31.06
C THR A 630 24.96 -4.49 30.30
N LYS A 631 25.01 -4.71 28.99
CA LYS A 631 23.85 -4.58 28.11
C LYS A 631 23.71 -5.76 27.16
N VAL A 632 22.46 -6.13 26.85
CA VAL A 632 22.09 -7.01 25.73
C VAL A 632 21.06 -6.32 24.85
N MET A 633 21.07 -6.65 23.56
CA MET A 633 20.23 -6.00 22.56
C MET A 633 19.63 -7.00 21.57
N THR A 634 18.43 -6.73 21.13
CA THR A 634 17.89 -7.25 19.85
C THR A 634 17.86 -6.13 18.81
N GLY A 635 18.10 -6.44 17.54
CA GLY A 635 18.37 -5.43 16.53
C GLY A 635 19.86 -5.08 16.45
N GLY A 636 20.46 -5.34 15.29
CA GLY A 636 21.91 -5.36 15.10
C GLY A 636 22.52 -4.03 14.63
N PRO A 637 23.80 -4.08 14.29
CA PRO A 637 24.54 -2.92 13.79
C PRO A 637 24.14 -2.51 12.36
N ASP A 638 23.30 -3.29 11.68
CA ASP A 638 22.70 -2.99 10.39
C ASP A 638 21.42 -2.15 10.51
N GLY A 639 20.69 -2.28 11.61
CA GLY A 639 19.44 -1.57 11.86
C GLY A 639 19.63 -0.13 12.34
N ASP A 640 18.60 0.69 12.21
CA ASP A 640 18.59 2.10 12.64
C ASP A 640 18.91 2.24 14.14
N LEU A 641 18.05 1.67 14.99
CA LEU A 641 18.20 1.80 16.45
C LEU A 641 19.45 1.11 16.96
N GLY A 642 19.71 -0.12 16.50
CA GLY A 642 20.84 -0.92 16.97
C GLY A 642 22.19 -0.28 16.66
N SER A 643 22.39 0.21 15.42
CA SER A 643 23.65 0.84 15.04
C SER A 643 23.88 2.15 15.80
N ASN A 644 22.86 3.01 15.92
CA ASN A 644 22.98 4.28 16.61
C ASN A 644 23.21 4.06 18.10
N GLU A 645 22.54 3.09 18.74
CA GLU A 645 22.76 2.76 20.16
C GLU A 645 24.17 2.22 20.40
N ILE A 646 24.70 1.37 19.51
CA ILE A 646 26.09 0.92 19.57
C ILE A 646 27.07 2.10 19.52
N LEU A 647 26.81 3.09 18.67
CA LEU A 647 27.73 4.23 18.48
C LEU A 647 27.73 5.22 19.63
N ILE A 648 26.58 5.48 20.29
CA ILE A 648 26.47 6.51 21.33
C ILE A 648 26.70 5.96 22.74
N SER A 649 26.40 4.69 23.02
CA SER A 649 26.50 4.09 24.35
C SER A 649 27.92 3.77 24.76
N LYS A 650 28.17 3.73 26.10
CA LYS A 650 29.48 3.46 26.72
C LYS A 650 29.47 2.17 27.55
N ASP A 651 28.35 1.52 27.71
CA ASP A 651 28.18 0.28 28.44
C ASP A 651 28.86 -0.92 27.76
N LYS A 652 28.90 -2.06 28.45
CA LYS A 652 29.50 -3.30 27.99
C LYS A 652 28.43 -4.19 27.33
N ILE A 653 28.43 -4.28 26.02
CA ILE A 653 27.48 -5.12 25.28
C ILE A 653 27.93 -6.58 25.34
N LEU A 654 27.10 -7.48 25.90
CA LEU A 654 27.38 -8.91 26.06
C LEU A 654 26.77 -9.75 24.92
N ALA A 655 25.58 -9.40 24.47
CA ALA A 655 24.89 -10.14 23.42
C ALA A 655 24.15 -9.22 22.44
N LEU A 656 24.13 -9.64 21.19
CA LEU A 656 23.47 -8.98 20.09
C LEU A 656 22.77 -10.00 19.19
N ILE A 657 21.49 -9.77 18.90
CA ILE A 657 20.68 -10.60 17.99
C ILE A 657 20.24 -9.74 16.82
N ASP A 658 20.58 -10.14 15.59
CA ASP A 658 20.07 -9.47 14.39
C ASP A 658 19.47 -10.44 13.36
N GLY A 659 19.21 -9.93 12.14
CA GLY A 659 18.67 -10.74 11.05
C GLY A 659 19.56 -11.91 10.63
N SER A 660 20.87 -11.84 10.85
CA SER A 660 21.84 -12.86 10.40
C SER A 660 22.20 -13.89 11.47
N GLY A 661 22.01 -13.57 12.78
CA GLY A 661 22.42 -14.49 13.84
C GLY A 661 22.49 -13.89 15.22
N VAL A 662 23.30 -14.55 16.07
CA VAL A 662 23.55 -14.21 17.47
C VAL A 662 25.05 -14.06 17.68
N LEU A 663 25.47 -12.91 18.21
CA LEU A 663 26.82 -12.65 18.67
C LEU A 663 26.80 -12.51 20.19
N TYR A 664 27.57 -13.32 20.90
CA TYR A 664 27.67 -13.32 22.35
C TYR A 664 29.14 -13.35 22.80
N ASP A 665 29.47 -12.52 23.79
CA ASP A 665 30.76 -12.57 24.47
C ASP A 665 30.57 -12.16 25.94
N PRO A 666 30.80 -13.09 26.90
CA PRO A 666 30.63 -12.79 28.31
C PRO A 666 31.67 -11.78 28.85
N LYS A 667 32.79 -11.57 28.16
CA LYS A 667 33.77 -10.53 28.49
C LYS A 667 33.40 -9.17 27.89
N GLY A 668 32.33 -9.11 27.09
CA GLY A 668 31.91 -7.95 26.32
C GLY A 668 32.45 -8.02 24.89
N ILE A 669 31.52 -7.81 23.94
CA ILE A 669 31.80 -7.79 22.50
C ILE A 669 32.79 -6.65 22.20
N ASN A 670 33.78 -6.90 21.33
CA ASN A 670 34.80 -5.90 20.99
C ASN A 670 34.13 -4.65 20.38
N ARG A 671 34.22 -3.53 21.11
CA ARG A 671 33.57 -2.26 20.80
C ARG A 671 34.07 -1.63 19.47
N VAL A 672 35.38 -1.78 19.18
CA VAL A 672 35.96 -1.19 17.96
C VAL A 672 35.36 -1.87 16.73
N GLU A 673 35.26 -3.18 16.76
CA GLU A 673 34.67 -3.98 15.67
C GLU A 673 33.16 -3.75 15.55
N LEU A 674 32.43 -3.68 16.68
CA LEU A 674 31.03 -3.31 16.66
C LEU A 674 30.80 -1.93 16.02
N ASN A 675 31.59 -0.94 16.39
CA ASN A 675 31.49 0.40 15.81
C ASN A 675 31.81 0.39 14.32
N ARG A 676 32.74 -0.47 13.86
CA ARG A 676 33.03 -0.66 12.43
C ARG A 676 31.77 -1.20 11.68
N LEU A 677 31.13 -2.21 12.26
CA LEU A 677 29.91 -2.79 11.68
C LEU A 677 28.76 -1.76 11.66
N ALA A 678 28.52 -1.08 12.77
CA ALA A 678 27.48 -0.08 12.91
C ALA A 678 27.64 1.08 11.92
N ARG A 679 28.84 1.62 11.73
CA ARG A 679 29.12 2.66 10.74
C ARG A 679 28.93 2.19 9.29
N LYS A 680 29.16 0.89 9.02
CA LYS A 680 28.99 0.26 7.69
C LYS A 680 27.62 -0.37 7.49
N ARG A 681 26.73 -0.32 8.48
CA ARG A 681 25.42 -0.96 8.48
C ARG A 681 25.51 -2.43 8.05
N LYS A 682 26.40 -3.19 8.70
CA LYS A 682 26.64 -4.61 8.44
C LYS A 682 26.15 -5.47 9.60
N MET A 683 25.45 -6.57 9.29
CA MET A 683 24.97 -7.56 10.24
C MET A 683 26.11 -8.26 11.00
N VAL A 684 25.77 -8.87 12.15
CA VAL A 684 26.74 -9.56 13.02
C VAL A 684 27.46 -10.73 12.36
N GLU A 685 26.92 -11.35 11.31
CA GLU A 685 27.64 -12.39 10.54
C GLU A 685 28.99 -11.90 9.97
N ASN A 686 29.15 -10.58 9.81
CA ASN A 686 30.36 -9.94 9.30
C ASN A 686 31.37 -9.57 10.42
N PHE A 687 31.10 -9.99 11.66
CA PHE A 687 31.99 -9.73 12.80
C PHE A 687 33.28 -10.57 12.69
N ASN A 688 34.43 -9.99 13.00
CA ASN A 688 35.69 -10.71 13.00
C ASN A 688 35.75 -11.71 14.17
N LYS A 689 35.58 -13.01 13.84
CA LYS A 689 35.55 -14.10 14.84
C LYS A 689 36.79 -14.19 15.71
N GLN A 690 37.95 -13.70 15.24
CA GLN A 690 39.21 -13.70 16.04
C GLN A 690 39.15 -12.75 17.25
N LEU A 691 38.20 -11.83 17.26
CA LEU A 691 37.99 -10.87 18.37
C LEU A 691 36.99 -11.36 19.41
N ILE A 692 36.48 -12.58 19.26
CA ILE A 692 35.53 -13.20 20.19
C ILE A 692 36.39 -13.93 21.28
N SER A 693 36.00 -13.74 22.54
CA SER A 693 36.67 -14.41 23.63
C SER A 693 36.44 -15.94 23.62
N PRO A 694 37.29 -16.78 24.29
CA PRO A 694 37.13 -18.23 24.24
C PRO A 694 35.78 -18.80 24.69
N LYS A 695 35.00 -18.05 25.49
CA LYS A 695 33.65 -18.41 25.94
C LYS A 695 32.55 -17.72 25.13
N GLY A 696 32.91 -16.88 24.16
CA GLY A 696 31.97 -16.22 23.26
C GLY A 696 31.74 -17.02 21.99
N PHE A 697 30.71 -16.66 21.25
CA PHE A 697 30.37 -17.31 19.99
C PHE A 697 29.65 -16.37 19.04
N LEU A 698 29.69 -16.74 17.77
CA LEU A 698 28.85 -16.20 16.68
C LEU A 698 28.15 -17.37 16.01
N VAL A 699 26.83 -17.43 16.19
CA VAL A 699 25.95 -18.40 15.51
C VAL A 699 25.15 -17.67 14.44
N THR A 700 25.27 -18.10 13.19
CA THR A 700 24.51 -17.55 12.06
C THR A 700 23.27 -18.38 11.78
N MET A 701 22.26 -17.82 11.11
CA MET A 701 21.06 -18.56 10.70
C MET A 701 21.34 -19.78 9.83
N LYS A 702 22.48 -19.79 9.14
CA LYS A 702 22.91 -20.87 8.23
C LYS A 702 23.54 -22.05 8.96
N ASP A 703 24.01 -21.85 10.19
CA ASP A 703 24.73 -22.88 10.95
C ASP A 703 23.81 -24.04 11.33
N ARG A 704 24.36 -25.26 11.28
CA ARG A 704 23.70 -26.51 11.65
C ARG A 704 24.63 -27.35 12.48
N ASN A 705 24.08 -28.01 13.50
CA ASN A 705 24.80 -28.93 14.38
C ASN A 705 26.11 -28.34 14.96
N LEU A 706 26.07 -27.08 15.37
CA LEU A 706 27.20 -26.38 15.96
C LEU A 706 27.26 -26.68 17.46
N THR A 707 28.47 -26.93 18.02
CA THR A 707 28.69 -27.04 19.47
C THR A 707 29.26 -25.72 20.00
N LEU A 708 28.59 -25.11 20.97
CA LEU A 708 29.02 -23.88 21.60
C LEU A 708 30.21 -24.14 22.59
N PRO A 709 30.93 -23.09 23.02
CA PRO A 709 32.08 -23.24 23.95
C PRO A 709 31.72 -23.83 25.31
N ASP A 710 30.48 -23.79 25.75
CA ASP A 710 29.98 -24.41 27.00
C ASP A 710 29.48 -25.84 26.80
N GLY A 711 29.50 -26.37 25.57
CA GLY A 711 29.09 -27.73 25.23
C GLY A 711 27.68 -27.86 24.73
N GLU A 712 26.87 -26.76 24.72
CA GLU A 712 25.51 -26.77 24.17
C GLU A 712 25.53 -27.04 22.66
N LYS A 713 24.62 -27.87 22.19
CA LYS A 713 24.43 -28.18 20.75
C LYS A 713 23.35 -27.39 20.09
N VAL A 714 23.70 -26.55 19.15
CA VAL A 714 22.77 -25.77 18.30
C VAL A 714 22.45 -26.58 17.05
N VAL A 715 21.30 -27.22 16.98
CA VAL A 715 20.84 -28.01 15.83
C VAL A 715 20.55 -27.10 14.62
N SER A 716 19.89 -25.98 14.85
CA SER A 716 19.48 -25.01 13.85
C SER A 716 19.84 -23.59 14.29
N GLY A 717 20.72 -22.91 13.55
CA GLY A 717 21.07 -21.52 13.83
C GLY A 717 19.87 -20.56 13.69
N LEU A 718 18.91 -20.86 12.81
CA LEU A 718 17.68 -20.10 12.68
C LEU A 718 16.82 -20.19 13.95
N GLU A 719 16.60 -21.39 14.47
CA GLU A 719 15.81 -21.59 15.70
C GLU A 719 16.51 -20.98 16.91
N PHE A 720 17.82 -21.18 17.02
CA PHE A 720 18.64 -20.58 18.07
C PHE A 720 18.55 -19.05 18.04
N ARG A 721 18.71 -18.43 16.87
CA ARG A 721 18.56 -16.99 16.70
C ARG A 721 17.15 -16.51 17.11
N ASN A 722 16.10 -17.24 16.74
CA ASN A 722 14.73 -16.85 17.03
C ASN A 722 14.37 -16.96 18.52
N SER A 723 15.03 -17.85 19.27
CA SER A 723 14.75 -18.12 20.70
C SER A 723 15.80 -17.51 21.67
N PHE A 724 16.94 -17.03 21.18
CA PHE A 724 18.06 -16.63 22.05
C PHE A 724 17.73 -15.48 23.00
N HIS A 725 16.77 -14.63 22.69
CA HIS A 725 16.29 -13.58 23.61
C HIS A 725 15.63 -14.14 24.89
N LEU A 726 15.23 -15.41 24.88
CA LEU A 726 14.74 -16.17 26.04
C LEU A 726 15.82 -17.07 26.66
N HIS A 727 16.98 -17.22 26.02
CA HIS A 727 18.05 -18.12 26.45
C HIS A 727 18.69 -17.67 27.77
N PRO A 728 19.10 -18.58 28.71
CA PRO A 728 19.72 -18.23 29.98
C PRO A 728 20.95 -17.33 29.90
N GLN A 729 21.74 -17.45 28.84
CA GLN A 729 22.94 -16.59 28.64
C GLN A 729 22.57 -15.16 28.20
N PHE A 730 21.32 -14.91 27.73
CA PHE A 730 20.81 -13.57 27.42
C PHE A 730 20.42 -12.84 28.72
N LYS A 731 21.45 -12.35 29.43
CA LYS A 731 21.34 -11.74 30.76
C LYS A 731 22.31 -10.56 30.87
N ALA A 732 21.83 -9.44 31.43
CA ALA A 732 22.64 -8.23 31.67
C ALA A 732 21.95 -7.31 32.69
N ASP A 733 22.57 -6.18 33.04
CA ASP A 733 21.91 -5.14 33.84
C ASP A 733 20.79 -4.47 33.04
N LEU A 734 21.03 -4.21 31.74
CA LEU A 734 20.15 -3.51 30.83
C LEU A 734 19.79 -4.36 29.58
N PHE A 735 18.50 -4.37 29.21
CA PHE A 735 18.04 -4.89 27.94
C PHE A 735 17.41 -3.78 27.12
N ILE A 736 17.86 -3.62 25.86
CA ILE A 736 17.27 -2.71 24.89
C ILE A 736 16.83 -3.51 23.66
N PRO A 737 15.53 -3.81 23.51
CA PRO A 737 15.02 -4.33 22.24
C PRO A 737 15.02 -3.21 21.18
N CYS A 738 16.01 -3.19 20.29
CA CYS A 738 16.09 -2.25 19.16
C CYS A 738 15.45 -2.80 17.88
N GLY A 739 15.11 -4.10 17.85
CA GLY A 739 14.45 -4.79 16.75
C GLY A 739 13.88 -6.11 17.20
N GLY A 740 12.98 -6.67 16.43
CA GLY A 740 12.32 -7.95 16.73
C GLY A 740 10.84 -7.92 16.37
N ARG A 741 10.19 -9.07 16.47
CA ARG A 741 8.75 -9.18 16.18
C ARG A 741 7.91 -8.65 17.35
N PRO A 742 6.70 -8.11 17.07
CA PRO A 742 5.74 -7.82 18.12
C PRO A 742 5.46 -9.05 19.00
N ALA A 743 5.21 -8.80 20.29
CA ALA A 743 4.91 -9.83 21.29
C ALA A 743 5.98 -10.95 21.42
N SER A 744 7.24 -10.65 21.09
CA SER A 744 8.36 -11.58 21.30
C SER A 744 8.49 -12.01 22.76
N ILE A 745 8.17 -11.11 23.71
CA ILE A 745 8.00 -11.40 25.12
C ILE A 745 6.54 -11.16 25.49
N ASN A 746 5.88 -12.22 25.95
CA ASN A 746 4.45 -12.24 26.24
C ASN A 746 4.13 -13.04 27.51
N ILE A 747 2.86 -13.15 27.86
CA ILE A 747 2.41 -13.83 29.08
C ILE A 747 2.80 -15.32 29.14
N ASN A 748 3.04 -15.96 28.00
CA ASN A 748 3.37 -17.39 27.95
C ASN A 748 4.87 -17.65 28.15
N ASN A 749 5.75 -16.66 27.90
CA ASN A 749 7.20 -16.84 27.92
C ASN A 749 7.97 -15.86 28.84
N TRP A 750 7.31 -14.93 29.51
CA TRP A 750 7.96 -13.96 30.41
C TRP A 750 8.75 -14.64 31.55
N THR A 751 8.35 -15.83 31.98
CA THR A 751 9.02 -16.63 33.02
C THR A 751 10.44 -17.03 32.63
N GLU A 752 10.72 -17.14 31.33
CA GLU A 752 12.07 -17.40 30.82
C GLU A 752 13.05 -16.25 31.11
N LEU A 753 12.54 -15.08 31.46
CA LEU A 753 13.37 -13.93 31.87
C LEU A 753 13.63 -13.88 33.37
N ILE A 754 13.18 -14.89 34.10
CA ILE A 754 13.43 -15.07 35.54
C ILE A 754 14.51 -16.15 35.70
N ASP A 755 15.46 -15.91 36.57
CA ASP A 755 16.51 -16.87 36.84
C ASP A 755 16.04 -17.98 37.83
N ALA A 756 16.86 -19.02 38.00
CA ALA A 756 16.55 -20.14 38.89
C ALA A 756 16.34 -19.77 40.37
N ARG A 757 16.76 -18.57 40.80
CA ARG A 757 16.57 -18.02 42.16
C ARG A 757 15.32 -17.15 42.27
N GLY A 758 14.50 -17.04 41.17
CA GLY A 758 13.32 -16.22 41.13
C GLY A 758 13.57 -14.71 40.90
N GLY A 759 14.82 -14.32 40.61
CA GLY A 759 15.17 -12.95 40.27
C GLY A 759 15.10 -12.66 38.78
N PRO A 760 14.89 -11.40 38.37
CA PRO A 760 14.86 -11.05 36.97
C PRO A 760 16.29 -11.07 36.37
N ARG A 761 16.42 -11.50 35.11
CA ARG A 761 17.67 -11.50 34.36
C ARG A 761 18.13 -10.09 33.97
N PHE A 762 17.24 -9.13 34.01
CA PHE A 762 17.48 -7.72 33.70
C PHE A 762 17.01 -6.84 34.85
N LYS A 763 17.80 -5.85 35.22
CA LYS A 763 17.39 -4.80 36.17
C LYS A 763 16.54 -3.73 35.48
N PHE A 764 16.87 -3.44 34.20
CA PHE A 764 16.32 -2.36 33.44
C PHE A 764 15.94 -2.83 32.03
N ILE A 765 14.77 -2.42 31.53
CA ILE A 765 14.36 -2.61 30.14
C ILE A 765 13.90 -1.25 29.61
N VAL A 766 14.48 -0.82 28.49
CA VAL A 766 14.08 0.40 27.78
C VAL A 766 13.73 0.01 26.34
N GLU A 767 12.44 0.12 25.99
CA GLU A 767 11.94 -0.43 24.73
C GLU A 767 12.17 0.51 23.55
N GLY A 768 13.04 0.10 22.62
CA GLY A 768 13.24 0.76 21.33
C GLY A 768 12.29 0.24 20.25
N ALA A 769 12.14 -1.08 20.13
CA ALA A 769 11.23 -1.69 19.18
C ALA A 769 9.76 -1.59 19.62
N ASN A 770 8.87 -1.31 18.69
CA ASN A 770 7.44 -1.22 18.97
C ASN A 770 6.85 -2.59 19.32
N LEU A 771 6.05 -2.62 20.41
CA LEU A 771 5.26 -3.79 20.83
C LEU A 771 6.09 -5.06 21.09
N PHE A 772 7.40 -4.95 21.36
CA PHE A 772 8.26 -6.11 21.60
C PHE A 772 7.81 -6.90 22.83
N LEU A 773 7.47 -6.20 23.93
CA LEU A 773 6.84 -6.80 25.12
C LEU A 773 5.32 -6.55 25.08
N THR A 774 4.51 -7.55 25.48
CA THR A 774 3.09 -7.32 25.73
C THR A 774 2.87 -6.62 27.08
N GLN A 775 1.76 -5.91 27.26
CA GLN A 775 1.46 -5.22 28.52
C GLN A 775 1.38 -6.21 29.70
N ALA A 776 0.80 -7.40 29.47
CA ALA A 776 0.74 -8.44 30.51
C ALA A 776 2.15 -8.89 30.96
N ALA A 777 3.09 -9.07 30.01
CA ALA A 777 4.48 -9.42 30.35
C ALA A 777 5.20 -8.30 31.09
N ARG A 778 4.99 -7.01 30.68
CA ARG A 778 5.56 -5.85 31.41
C ARG A 778 5.12 -5.84 32.86
N LEU A 779 3.84 -5.98 33.14
CA LEU A 779 3.31 -5.97 34.50
C LEU A 779 3.95 -7.08 35.36
N ARG A 780 4.06 -8.30 34.84
CA ARG A 780 4.72 -9.41 35.55
C ARG A 780 6.21 -9.15 35.84
N LEU A 781 6.92 -8.55 34.92
CA LEU A 781 8.33 -8.20 35.11
C LEU A 781 8.48 -7.02 36.09
N GLU A 782 7.61 -6.01 36.06
CA GLU A 782 7.60 -4.90 37.00
C GLU A 782 7.26 -5.38 38.43
N GLU A 783 6.32 -6.35 38.58
CA GLU A 783 6.07 -7.06 39.87
C GLU A 783 7.33 -7.73 40.43
N LYS A 784 8.26 -8.18 39.56
CA LYS A 784 9.57 -8.75 39.96
C LYS A 784 10.64 -7.70 40.16
N GLY A 785 10.29 -6.40 40.12
CA GLY A 785 11.19 -5.29 40.40
C GLY A 785 12.00 -4.79 39.21
N VAL A 786 11.70 -5.23 37.99
CA VAL A 786 12.33 -4.70 36.75
C VAL A 786 11.81 -3.27 36.52
N ILE A 787 12.72 -2.34 36.25
CA ILE A 787 12.37 -0.99 35.85
C ILE A 787 12.16 -1.00 34.33
N ILE A 788 10.90 -0.79 33.88
CA ILE A 788 10.55 -0.81 32.49
C ILE A 788 10.07 0.56 32.04
N TYR A 789 10.64 1.05 30.93
CA TYR A 789 10.09 2.16 30.16
C TYR A 789 9.65 1.64 28.79
N LYS A 790 8.34 1.68 28.53
CA LYS A 790 7.76 1.11 27.33
C LYS A 790 7.99 1.98 26.09
N ASP A 791 7.82 1.37 24.94
CA ASP A 791 8.02 1.92 23.61
C ASP A 791 7.32 3.29 23.39
N ALA A 792 6.04 3.44 23.80
CA ALA A 792 5.26 4.67 23.62
C ALA A 792 5.85 5.91 24.31
N SER A 793 6.72 5.72 25.31
CA SER A 793 7.47 6.80 25.98
C SER A 793 8.90 6.87 25.47
N ALA A 794 9.62 5.73 25.43
CA ALA A 794 11.07 5.72 25.20
C ALA A 794 11.45 6.01 23.73
N ASN A 795 10.69 5.53 22.76
CA ASN A 795 11.08 5.58 21.34
C ASN A 795 10.43 6.73 20.53
N LYS A 796 9.89 7.76 21.18
CA LYS A 796 9.17 8.84 20.49
C LYS A 796 10.05 9.91 19.81
N GLY A 797 11.37 9.81 19.88
CA GLY A 797 12.28 10.77 19.23
C GLY A 797 12.03 10.93 17.71
N GLY A 798 11.69 9.84 17.04
CA GLY A 798 11.33 9.87 15.61
C GLY A 798 10.09 10.73 15.32
N VAL A 799 9.02 10.63 16.12
CA VAL A 799 7.81 11.44 15.92
C VAL A 799 8.05 12.92 16.20
N THR A 800 8.87 13.25 17.21
CA THR A 800 9.27 14.63 17.51
C THR A 800 10.08 15.23 16.34
N SER A 801 11.03 14.47 15.79
CA SER A 801 11.81 14.89 14.63
C SER A 801 10.92 15.13 13.39
N SER A 802 10.00 14.22 13.10
CA SER A 802 9.07 14.38 11.98
C SER A 802 8.15 15.58 12.14
N SER A 803 7.67 15.87 13.36
CA SER A 803 6.85 17.05 13.62
C SER A 803 7.61 18.35 13.35
N LEU A 804 8.89 18.41 13.75
CA LEU A 804 9.74 19.56 13.46
C LEU A 804 10.16 19.65 11.99
N GLU A 805 10.26 18.52 11.26
CA GLU A 805 10.41 18.50 9.81
C GLU A 805 9.16 19.08 9.12
N VAL A 806 7.96 18.74 9.58
CA VAL A 806 6.70 19.35 9.11
C VAL A 806 6.70 20.85 9.39
N PHE A 807 7.01 21.27 10.61
CA PHE A 807 6.99 22.66 11.01
C PHE A 807 7.90 23.55 10.15
N VAL A 808 9.15 23.16 9.92
CA VAL A 808 10.06 23.92 9.05
C VAL A 808 9.60 23.91 7.59
N SER A 809 8.98 22.82 7.14
CA SER A 809 8.42 22.73 5.78
C SER A 809 7.24 23.67 5.56
N LEU A 810 6.43 23.95 6.59
CA LEU A 810 5.33 24.91 6.55
C LEU A 810 5.81 26.36 6.69
N ALA A 811 6.87 26.61 7.46
CA ALA A 811 7.37 27.96 7.75
C ALA A 811 8.21 28.56 6.62
N LEU A 812 8.87 27.75 5.79
CA LEU A 812 9.74 28.20 4.70
C LEU A 812 8.98 28.24 3.35
N THR A 813 9.31 29.23 2.49
CA THR A 813 8.87 29.22 1.09
C THR A 813 9.53 28.06 0.34
N ASP A 814 9.17 27.80 -0.91
CA ASP A 814 9.78 26.73 -1.70
C ASP A 814 11.28 27.01 -1.96
N GLU A 815 11.61 28.27 -2.24
CA GLU A 815 13.00 28.72 -2.49
C GLU A 815 13.83 28.65 -1.21
N GLU A 816 13.31 29.18 -0.09
CA GLU A 816 13.99 29.13 1.21
C GLU A 816 14.19 27.68 1.67
N TYR A 817 13.20 26.80 1.43
CA TYR A 817 13.30 25.38 1.78
C TYR A 817 14.37 24.67 0.96
N GLU A 818 14.44 24.97 -0.33
CA GLU A 818 15.46 24.40 -1.21
C GLU A 818 16.87 24.87 -0.85
N GLU A 819 17.04 26.14 -0.49
CA GLU A 819 18.32 26.70 -0.08
C GLU A 819 18.77 26.24 1.31
N LEU A 820 17.86 26.26 2.29
CA LEU A 820 18.21 26.09 3.70
C LEU A 820 18.14 24.62 4.16
N MET A 821 17.31 23.80 3.54
CA MET A 821 17.07 22.42 3.99
C MET A 821 17.60 21.36 3.03
N CYS A 822 17.64 21.60 1.71
CA CYS A 822 18.06 20.59 0.75
C CYS A 822 19.60 20.47 0.66
N VAL A 823 20.12 19.24 0.70
CA VAL A 823 21.54 18.95 0.50
C VAL A 823 21.79 18.85 -1.00
N LYS A 824 22.70 19.72 -1.53
CA LYS A 824 23.08 19.72 -2.94
C LYS A 824 24.56 19.39 -3.05
N ASP A 825 24.94 18.53 -3.98
CA ASP A 825 26.33 18.15 -4.27
C ASP A 825 27.12 17.72 -3.00
N ARG A 826 26.45 17.07 -2.06
CA ARG A 826 26.97 16.68 -0.72
C ARG A 826 27.28 17.85 0.20
N VAL A 827 26.92 19.07 -0.16
CA VAL A 827 27.05 20.25 0.70
C VAL A 827 25.82 20.35 1.60
N VAL A 828 26.04 20.31 2.92
CA VAL A 828 24.97 20.39 3.91
C VAL A 828 24.83 21.85 4.36
N PRO A 829 23.66 22.50 4.18
CA PRO A 829 23.45 23.89 4.62
C PRO A 829 23.69 24.08 6.12
N VAL A 830 24.30 25.20 6.48
CA VAL A 830 24.61 25.52 7.91
C VAL A 830 23.34 25.63 8.74
N PHE A 831 22.28 26.25 8.18
CA PHE A 831 20.98 26.32 8.83
C PHE A 831 20.48 24.93 9.19
N ARG A 832 20.47 24.00 8.23
CA ARG A 832 20.04 22.61 8.42
C ARG A 832 20.80 21.93 9.57
N GLN A 833 22.13 22.09 9.61
CA GLN A 833 22.94 21.47 10.69
C GLN A 833 22.51 21.98 12.06
N LYS A 834 22.38 23.31 12.23
CA LYS A 834 21.92 23.93 13.47
C LYS A 834 20.48 23.52 13.84
N TYR A 835 19.61 23.45 12.85
CA TYR A 835 18.22 23.06 13.05
C TYR A 835 18.13 21.62 13.58
N ILE A 836 18.88 20.68 12.99
CA ILE A 836 18.95 19.28 13.43
C ILE A 836 19.50 19.16 14.86
N GLN A 837 20.53 19.93 15.21
CA GLN A 837 21.03 19.96 16.59
C GLN A 837 19.97 20.46 17.57
N GLY A 838 19.20 21.48 17.21
CA GLY A 838 18.04 21.95 17.98
C GLY A 838 16.98 20.85 18.18
N ILE A 839 16.68 20.08 17.13
CA ILE A 839 15.76 18.93 17.22
C ILE A 839 16.24 17.89 18.22
N LEU A 840 17.52 17.51 18.16
CA LEU A 840 18.11 16.53 19.07
C LEU A 840 18.01 16.99 20.55
N GLU A 841 18.22 18.28 20.84
CA GLU A 841 18.07 18.78 22.19
C GLU A 841 16.61 18.80 22.66
N ILE A 842 15.66 19.17 21.79
CA ILE A 842 14.22 19.07 22.09
C ILE A 842 13.82 17.62 22.41
N ILE A 843 14.32 16.64 21.63
CA ILE A 843 14.06 15.21 21.88
C ILE A 843 14.56 14.80 23.27
N ARG A 844 15.82 15.15 23.62
CA ARG A 844 16.38 14.83 24.94
C ARG A 844 15.62 15.50 26.06
N GLN A 845 15.25 16.78 25.91
CA GLN A 845 14.48 17.52 26.91
C GLN A 845 13.09 16.89 27.15
N ASN A 846 12.37 16.53 26.07
CA ASN A 846 11.08 15.88 26.20
C ASN A 846 11.21 14.51 26.89
N ALA A 847 12.23 13.73 26.56
CA ALA A 847 12.49 12.43 27.19
C ALA A 847 12.76 12.59 28.71
N ARG A 848 13.58 13.60 29.12
CA ARG A 848 13.83 13.90 30.53
C ARG A 848 12.57 14.27 31.32
N LEU A 849 11.74 15.14 30.75
CA LEU A 849 10.51 15.57 31.40
C LEU A 849 9.50 14.44 31.60
N GLU A 850 9.31 13.62 30.55
CA GLU A 850 8.43 12.47 30.67
C GLU A 850 8.98 11.40 31.63
N PHE A 851 10.29 11.14 31.56
CA PHE A 851 10.95 10.27 32.54
C PHE A 851 10.66 10.69 33.96
N GLU A 852 10.87 11.97 34.29
CA GLU A 852 10.74 12.49 35.65
C GLU A 852 9.30 12.38 36.17
N VAL A 853 8.28 12.68 35.37
CA VAL A 853 6.89 12.53 35.81
C VAL A 853 6.52 11.07 36.04
N ILE A 854 6.91 10.16 35.13
CA ILE A 854 6.66 8.71 35.32
C ILE A 854 7.36 8.19 36.56
N TRP A 855 8.61 8.62 36.81
CA TRP A 855 9.40 8.22 37.99
C TRP A 855 8.76 8.71 39.30
N LYS A 856 8.35 9.99 39.32
CA LYS A 856 7.66 10.62 40.48
C LYS A 856 6.32 9.95 40.75
N GLU A 857 5.47 9.78 39.75
CA GLU A 857 4.15 9.17 39.92
C GLU A 857 4.24 7.70 40.36
N ASN A 858 5.22 6.94 39.88
CA ASN A 858 5.46 5.58 40.32
C ASN A 858 5.88 5.54 41.83
N ALA A 859 6.75 6.45 42.24
CA ALA A 859 7.19 6.53 43.64
C ALA A 859 6.03 6.94 44.58
N LEU A 860 5.12 7.83 44.14
CA LEU A 860 4.01 8.31 44.95
C LEU A 860 2.83 7.34 45.00
N LYS A 861 2.49 6.72 43.88
CA LYS A 861 1.21 5.95 43.72
C LYS A 861 1.42 4.44 43.64
N ASN A 862 2.65 4.00 43.53
CA ASN A 862 3.02 2.58 43.33
C ASN A 862 2.34 1.94 42.07
N ILE A 863 2.03 2.76 41.06
CA ILE A 863 1.48 2.29 39.77
C ILE A 863 2.66 1.86 38.88
N PRO A 864 2.60 0.72 38.17
CA PRO A 864 3.62 0.29 37.23
C PRO A 864 3.95 1.36 36.19
N ARG A 865 5.23 1.55 35.85
CA ARG A 865 5.68 2.58 34.88
C ARG A 865 5.09 2.39 33.49
N SER A 866 4.92 1.14 33.10
CA SER A 866 4.28 0.83 31.81
C SER A 866 2.82 1.28 31.77
N THR A 867 2.08 1.20 32.88
CA THR A 867 0.71 1.72 33.02
C THR A 867 0.71 3.24 33.08
N LEU A 868 1.64 3.85 33.85
CA LEU A 868 1.78 5.31 33.94
C LEU A 868 2.03 5.96 32.59
N SER A 869 2.80 5.32 31.72
CA SER A 869 3.02 5.81 30.35
C SER A 869 1.69 6.03 29.60
N ASP A 870 0.75 5.09 29.70
CA ASP A 870 -0.57 5.19 29.08
C ASP A 870 -1.48 6.22 29.76
N LEU A 871 -1.51 6.24 31.09
CA LEU A 871 -2.30 7.21 31.88
C LEU A 871 -1.86 8.66 31.60
N ILE A 872 -0.55 8.92 31.59
CA ILE A 872 0.02 10.24 31.29
C ILE A 872 -0.31 10.63 29.85
N SER A 873 -0.20 9.72 28.89
CA SER A 873 -0.55 9.95 27.50
C SER A 873 -2.04 10.29 27.36
N GLY A 874 -2.91 9.55 28.02
CA GLY A 874 -4.35 9.82 28.08
C GLY A 874 -4.68 11.18 28.67
N LYS A 875 -4.06 11.53 29.83
CA LYS A 875 -4.26 12.83 30.49
C LYS A 875 -3.81 13.99 29.61
N ILE A 876 -2.63 13.89 28.96
CA ILE A 876 -2.14 14.93 28.04
C ILE A 876 -3.10 15.09 26.86
N ASN A 877 -3.56 14.00 26.22
CA ASN A 877 -4.49 14.08 25.10
C ASN A 877 -5.83 14.71 25.53
N GLN A 878 -6.38 14.34 26.70
CA GLN A 878 -7.60 14.93 27.25
C GLN A 878 -7.48 16.46 27.42
N ILE A 879 -6.38 16.93 28.01
CA ILE A 879 -6.14 18.36 28.24
C ILE A 879 -5.88 19.07 26.91
N LYS A 880 -5.14 18.44 26.00
CA LYS A 880 -4.86 18.96 24.66
C LYS A 880 -6.18 19.19 23.89
N ASP A 881 -7.14 18.25 23.96
CA ASP A 881 -8.45 18.37 23.35
C ASP A 881 -9.26 19.52 23.98
N ALA A 882 -9.26 19.62 25.30
CA ALA A 882 -9.94 20.70 26.02
C ALA A 882 -9.38 22.08 25.65
N ILE A 883 -8.04 22.22 25.56
CA ILE A 883 -7.39 23.48 25.15
C ILE A 883 -7.72 23.80 23.70
N TYR A 884 -7.64 22.80 22.80
CA TYR A 884 -7.90 22.98 21.36
C TYR A 884 -9.33 23.44 21.09
N SER A 885 -10.29 23.00 21.90
CA SER A 885 -11.71 23.38 21.82
C SER A 885 -12.06 24.64 22.63
N SER A 886 -11.08 25.26 23.32
CA SER A 886 -11.32 26.45 24.16
C SER A 886 -11.02 27.74 23.41
N GLU A 887 -11.40 28.87 24.01
CA GLU A 887 -11.07 30.23 23.54
C GLU A 887 -9.69 30.74 24.03
N LEU A 888 -8.85 29.89 24.63
CA LEU A 888 -7.54 30.30 25.18
C LEU A 888 -6.60 30.88 24.11
N PHE A 889 -6.70 30.43 22.88
CA PHE A 889 -5.88 30.94 21.76
C PHE A 889 -6.32 32.37 21.29
N SER A 890 -7.47 32.87 21.77
CA SER A 890 -7.91 34.25 21.52
C SER A 890 -7.13 35.28 22.35
N ASP A 891 -6.40 34.85 23.37
CA ASP A 891 -5.42 35.67 24.08
C ASP A 891 -4.12 35.73 23.25
N GLU A 892 -4.01 36.76 22.39
CA GLU A 892 -2.92 36.91 21.42
C GLU A 892 -1.55 36.98 22.08
N GLU A 893 -1.43 37.58 23.28
CA GLU A 893 -0.17 37.66 24.01
C GLU A 893 0.28 36.27 24.50
N LEU A 894 -0.63 35.54 25.13
CA LEU A 894 -0.40 34.16 25.55
C LEU A 894 -0.07 33.27 24.36
N PHE A 895 -0.86 33.35 23.28
CA PHE A 895 -0.68 32.59 22.08
C PHE A 895 0.71 32.84 21.47
N GLY A 896 1.07 34.11 21.27
CA GLY A 896 2.38 34.45 20.69
C GLY A 896 3.56 33.95 21.55
N LYS A 897 3.51 34.11 22.89
CA LYS A 897 4.55 33.64 23.80
C LYS A 897 4.71 32.10 23.76
N VAL A 898 3.58 31.38 23.79
CA VAL A 898 3.62 29.90 23.75
C VAL A 898 4.16 29.39 22.42
N ILE A 899 3.71 29.93 21.29
CA ILE A 899 4.22 29.55 19.95
C ILE A 899 5.72 29.85 19.84
N LYS A 900 6.16 31.03 20.32
CA LYS A 900 7.59 31.39 20.31
C LYS A 900 8.45 30.37 21.07
N CYS A 901 7.98 29.88 22.23
CA CYS A 901 8.67 28.85 23.00
C CYS A 901 8.73 27.48 22.29
N CYS A 902 7.88 27.24 21.28
CA CYS A 902 7.88 25.99 20.51
C CYS A 902 8.76 26.07 19.27
N CYS A 903 9.05 27.28 18.78
CA CYS A 903 9.88 27.50 17.61
C CYS A 903 11.36 27.26 17.91
N PRO A 904 12.07 26.42 17.13
CA PRO A 904 13.53 26.38 17.22
C PRO A 904 14.14 27.77 17.01
N GLU A 905 15.02 28.17 17.90
CA GLU A 905 15.60 29.52 17.88
C GLU A 905 16.30 29.87 16.56
N VAL A 906 16.97 28.89 15.96
CA VAL A 906 17.63 29.05 14.64
C VAL A 906 16.63 29.39 13.55
N LEU A 907 15.38 28.92 13.62
CA LEU A 907 14.35 29.27 12.63
C LEU A 907 13.86 30.71 12.84
N ILE A 908 13.65 31.13 14.10
CA ILE A 908 13.29 32.52 14.42
C ILE A 908 14.38 33.47 13.95
N GLN A 909 15.66 33.13 14.20
CA GLN A 909 16.81 33.96 13.75
C GLN A 909 16.91 34.06 12.23
N GLN A 910 16.50 32.99 11.49
CA GLN A 910 16.61 32.93 10.04
C GLN A 910 15.55 33.73 9.30
N ILE A 911 14.28 33.59 9.69
CA ILE A 911 13.17 34.17 8.92
C ILE A 911 12.33 35.19 9.71
N GLY A 912 12.51 35.28 11.03
CA GLY A 912 11.69 36.11 11.93
C GLY A 912 10.41 35.45 12.39
N PHE A 913 9.96 35.79 13.62
CA PHE A 913 8.79 35.17 14.25
C PHE A 913 7.48 35.52 13.52
N GLU A 914 7.33 36.76 13.07
CA GLU A 914 6.12 37.22 12.37
C GLU A 914 5.86 36.41 11.08
N LYS A 915 6.89 36.10 10.31
CA LYS A 915 6.74 35.30 9.09
C LYS A 915 6.33 33.85 9.42
N ILE A 916 6.75 33.31 10.57
CA ILE A 916 6.31 31.99 11.02
C ILE A 916 4.81 32.01 11.29
N LEU A 917 4.30 33.02 12.00
CA LEU A 917 2.88 33.18 12.28
C LEU A 917 2.03 33.39 11.02
N GLU A 918 2.57 34.08 10.02
CA GLU A 918 1.89 34.35 8.75
C GLU A 918 1.80 33.10 7.85
N ARG A 919 2.85 32.28 7.80
CA ARG A 919 2.99 31.20 6.81
C ARG A 919 2.47 29.85 7.29
N VAL A 920 2.60 29.58 8.59
CA VAL A 920 2.14 28.31 9.16
C VAL A 920 0.63 28.36 9.32
N PRO A 921 -0.13 27.35 8.87
CA PRO A 921 -1.59 27.32 9.00
C PRO A 921 -2.03 27.57 10.44
N LEU A 922 -3.07 28.40 10.63
CA LEU A 922 -3.57 28.75 11.97
C LEU A 922 -4.03 27.51 12.76
N SER A 923 -4.66 26.53 12.07
CA SER A 923 -5.04 25.24 12.65
C SER A 923 -3.82 24.49 13.22
N TYR A 924 -2.68 24.50 12.49
CA TYR A 924 -1.45 23.88 12.95
C TYR A 924 -0.82 24.64 14.13
N LEU A 925 -0.83 25.98 14.13
CA LEU A 925 -0.38 26.80 15.26
C LEU A 925 -1.23 26.56 16.52
N LYS A 926 -2.57 26.44 16.39
CA LYS A 926 -3.47 26.07 17.49
C LYS A 926 -3.13 24.68 18.05
N ALA A 927 -2.82 23.73 17.18
CA ALA A 927 -2.40 22.39 17.59
C ALA A 927 -1.05 22.40 18.34
N ILE A 928 -0.08 23.24 17.91
CA ILE A 928 1.19 23.47 18.63
C ILE A 928 0.90 24.06 20.03
N PHE A 929 0.08 25.09 20.09
CA PHE A 929 -0.30 25.76 21.33
C PHE A 929 -0.91 24.77 22.34
N ALA A 930 -1.92 24.01 21.91
CA ALA A 930 -2.60 23.05 22.76
C ALA A 930 -1.65 21.92 23.23
N SER A 931 -0.84 21.35 22.33
CA SER A 931 0.09 20.27 22.67
C SER A 931 1.18 20.72 23.64
N ARG A 932 1.69 21.94 23.47
CA ARG A 932 2.71 22.53 24.36
C ARG A 932 2.17 22.72 25.77
N LEU A 933 1.04 23.40 25.90
CA LEU A 933 0.46 23.66 27.22
C LEU A 933 0.07 22.36 27.93
N ALA A 934 -0.63 21.47 27.25
CA ALA A 934 -1.07 20.20 27.82
C ALA A 934 0.10 19.33 28.30
N SER A 935 1.12 19.14 27.43
CA SER A 935 2.25 18.29 27.78
C SER A 935 3.10 18.86 28.91
N ARG A 936 3.43 20.16 28.86
CA ARG A 936 4.24 20.81 29.92
C ARG A 936 3.52 20.86 31.25
N TYR A 937 2.22 21.09 31.23
CA TYR A 937 1.37 21.06 32.40
C TYR A 937 1.38 19.67 33.08
N VAL A 938 1.08 18.61 32.32
CA VAL A 938 1.08 17.24 32.88
C VAL A 938 2.46 16.78 33.31
N TYR A 939 3.52 17.11 32.54
CA TYR A 939 4.89 16.77 32.95
C TYR A 939 5.30 17.42 34.28
N ARG A 940 4.74 18.55 34.62
CA ARG A 940 5.01 19.24 35.88
C ARG A 940 4.15 18.73 37.04
N TYR A 941 2.83 18.67 36.86
CA TYR A 941 1.87 18.41 37.93
C TYR A 941 1.45 16.92 38.03
N GLY A 942 1.71 16.12 37.01
CA GLY A 942 1.38 14.69 37.03
C GLY A 942 -0.07 14.37 36.72
N LEU A 943 -0.53 13.22 37.20
CA LEU A 943 -1.92 12.72 36.97
C LEU A 943 -2.96 13.48 37.75
N ASP A 944 -2.62 14.07 38.92
CA ASP A 944 -3.53 14.82 39.80
C ASP A 944 -3.72 16.29 39.35
N ALA A 945 -3.11 16.67 38.24
CA ALA A 945 -3.24 17.97 37.62
C ALA A 945 -4.72 18.42 37.51
N ASN A 946 -5.07 19.57 38.08
CA ASN A 946 -6.45 20.11 38.19
C ASN A 946 -6.54 21.52 37.63
N GLU A 947 -7.78 22.08 37.56
CA GLU A 947 -8.01 23.38 36.93
C GLU A 947 -7.30 24.52 37.64
N VAL A 948 -7.16 24.46 39.00
CA VAL A 948 -6.47 25.50 39.77
C VAL A 948 -4.98 25.53 39.43
N ASP A 949 -4.36 24.40 39.41
CA ASP A 949 -2.96 24.26 39.01
C ASP A 949 -2.73 24.75 37.57
N PHE A 950 -3.72 24.59 36.71
CA PHE A 950 -3.65 25.06 35.32
C PHE A 950 -3.65 26.58 35.23
N PHE A 951 -4.45 27.29 36.06
CA PHE A 951 -4.41 28.75 36.13
C PHE A 951 -3.07 29.26 36.66
N GLU A 952 -2.46 28.59 37.66
CA GLU A 952 -1.13 28.92 38.14
C GLU A 952 -0.06 28.73 37.06
N PHE A 953 -0.14 27.62 36.36
CA PHE A 953 0.78 27.31 35.28
C PHE A 953 0.74 28.32 34.12
N ILE A 954 -0.44 28.77 33.72
CA ILE A 954 -0.59 29.77 32.63
C ILE A 954 0.02 31.11 33.00
N LYS A 955 -0.01 31.54 34.30
CA LYS A 955 0.62 32.78 34.73
C LYS A 955 2.13 32.86 34.38
N GLU A 956 2.81 31.74 34.24
CA GLU A 956 4.23 31.72 33.85
C GLU A 956 4.46 32.10 32.38
N TYR A 957 3.44 31.99 31.56
CA TYR A 957 3.47 32.44 30.17
C TYR A 957 2.95 33.87 29.99
N LYS A 958 2.23 34.40 30.97
CA LYS A 958 1.81 35.80 30.99
C LYS A 958 2.85 36.67 31.67
#